data_1e14cab8a0c4a064eda676d3657f44f5
#
_entry.id   1e14cab8a0c4a064eda676d3657f44f5
#
_cell.length_a   1.000
_cell.length_b   1.000
_cell.length_c   1.000
_cell.angle_alpha   90.00
_cell.angle_beta   90.00
_cell.angle_gamma   90.00
#
_symmetry.space_group_name_H-M   'P 1'
#
loop_
_entity.id
_entity.type
_entity.pdbx_description
1 polymer ?
#
loop_
_entity_poly.entity_id
_entity_poly.type
_entity_poly.pdbx_seq_one_letter_code
_entity_poly.pdbx_strand_id
1 'polypeptide(L)'
;MYKAPTPAETEMNALDQPNFNENESVDQAIVSGLQSIHSTNADELTESQASPPLAGKTGKGGEIQITNAEFVASVFPNLPVGASVAVSSKSGDPSVGGWLARHADDVIDALGNSTNNFVGCSSFYPGKDGSFGARKANFAAYHFMMLDDLGTKVPIERLGNFELSWLLETSPNNYQGGIVLAEPLPDGDAAVRLLNAVIDAGLCDAGAKGPLSRWAGLPLAINGKPKYLDEEGHPFRCRLIEWRPNRRYTQQEIVEGLQLELAPAGRPKKSHKHLIQTNGLREGIGKDTDEILTPKAAENPVVTALKARGIYKTPLGSGKHDVTCPWVHEHTDALDTGAAYFEPDELYPLGGFCCQHSHRDKYRIKALLEHLDIGNAEARHKPQIRIVVGEMHRVVDAAEKELAEKGHYYQSGGLIVSVSTDPATGDPSIVPTSLPALTRELSVAATWEKYDGRAEDWVRSDPPQRHTSVLYDAQNFRHLLPLAGVARQPYFRESDGELIIQPGYDKSTQRFGVFDPKQFAIPEPTLENAKAALEMLEDLFSEFHFVEATDKAAALSAIFTAVVRPTLPHAPAFHVRAPVFGSGKTYLCELIGAFAGPGGNAKVSYPTTSEEATKVILSLLLTSPAVIEFDDMDTDWIPHGTIKRMLTAEQITDRILGVSKTATVSTRSLFLGSGNNVGPVRDLLRRVLTIHIDPRCSTPATMTYKGFPVEKVRRQRGEYVSAVLTIIQAWRKAGMPKSDVDSIVTFGGAWSDYCRYPLTWLGNPDPATSLLKQVRNDPDADALIGLMSIWYDKFGSTPKTVRRVVEAAEDDTELKDAIFEFPVNEKGQINNSKFGWLLKRNANRIVGDFELREAMSDGRKAWRVVPVETPPLTSLPPLYDPTAENVARIVEVDI
;
A
#
# COMPACT_ATOMS: atom_id res chain seq x y z
N MET A 1 -14.19 52.77 -16.99
CA MET A 1 -13.66 53.87 -16.14
C MET A 1 -13.07 53.23 -14.93
N TYR A 2 -11.83 53.10 -14.86
CA TYR A 2 -10.79 53.57 -14.01
C TYR A 2 -9.44 52.97 -14.45
N LYS A 3 -8.47 53.84 -14.53
CA LYS A 3 -7.17 53.67 -15.18
C LYS A 3 -6.15 52.86 -14.33
N ALA A 4 -5.28 52.15 -15.09
CA ALA A 4 -3.97 51.71 -14.63
C ALA A 4 -3.00 52.86 -14.35
N PRO A 5 -1.90 52.66 -13.67
CA PRO A 5 -0.65 53.32 -14.08
C PRO A 5 0.46 52.34 -14.45
N THR A 6 1.20 52.72 -15.47
CA THR A 6 2.43 52.21 -16.06
C THR A 6 3.71 52.65 -15.32
N PRO A 7 4.89 52.09 -15.71
CA PRO A 7 6.06 51.91 -14.85
C PRO A 7 7.10 53.03 -14.99
N ALA A 8 8.07 53.05 -14.10
CA ALA A 8 9.28 53.86 -14.22
C ALA A 8 10.53 53.00 -14.15
N GLU A 9 11.32 53.10 -15.18
CA GLU A 9 12.70 52.67 -15.33
C GLU A 9 13.63 53.31 -14.28
N THR A 10 14.65 52.61 -13.85
CA THR A 10 15.97 53.23 -13.58
C THR A 10 17.09 52.21 -13.75
N GLU A 11 18.08 52.61 -14.48
CA GLU A 11 19.27 51.95 -15.01
C GLU A 11 20.35 51.60 -13.96
N MET A 12 21.09 50.56 -14.34
CA MET A 12 22.56 50.38 -14.31
C MET A 12 23.34 50.45 -12.98
N ASN A 13 24.03 49.35 -12.65
CA ASN A 13 25.49 49.33 -12.84
C ASN A 13 26.04 47.88 -12.66
N ALA A 14 26.85 47.51 -13.64
CA ALA A 14 27.71 46.35 -13.61
C ALA A 14 28.93 46.64 -12.73
N LEU A 15 29.38 45.65 -11.99
CA LEU A 15 30.83 45.47 -11.67
C LEU A 15 31.10 44.06 -11.09
N ASP A 16 32.02 43.40 -11.78
CA ASP A 16 33.02 42.39 -11.37
C ASP A 16 32.59 41.03 -10.82
N GLN A 17 32.75 40.04 -11.66
CA GLN A 17 33.09 38.65 -11.29
C GLN A 17 34.55 38.58 -10.80
N PRO A 18 34.86 37.72 -9.87
CA PRO A 18 36.09 36.93 -9.99
C PRO A 18 35.84 35.41 -10.09
N ASN A 19 36.54 34.80 -11.03
CA ASN A 19 36.76 33.38 -11.17
C ASN A 19 37.15 32.72 -9.85
N PHE A 20 36.56 31.59 -9.53
CA PHE A 20 37.16 30.61 -8.65
C PHE A 20 37.30 29.26 -9.35
N ASN A 21 38.54 28.82 -9.43
CA ASN A 21 38.98 27.48 -9.82
C ASN A 21 38.56 26.46 -8.76
N GLU A 22 38.31 25.27 -9.24
CA GLU A 22 37.99 24.05 -8.53
C GLU A 22 39.11 23.58 -7.59
N ASN A 23 38.68 22.80 -6.58
CA ASN A 23 39.50 21.95 -5.68
C ASN A 23 40.09 22.62 -4.42
N GLU A 24 39.33 22.54 -3.35
CA GLU A 24 39.86 22.11 -2.04
C GLU A 24 38.70 21.65 -1.12
N SER A 25 38.97 20.57 -0.41
CA SER A 25 38.11 19.73 0.38
C SER A 25 37.40 20.42 1.56
N VAL A 26 36.12 20.15 1.74
CA VAL A 26 35.21 20.65 2.78
C VAL A 26 35.39 19.97 4.16
N ASP A 27 36.50 19.23 4.38
CA ASP A 27 36.69 18.43 5.60
C ASP A 27 37.47 19.10 6.76
N GLN A 28 37.77 20.38 6.69
CA GLN A 28 38.53 21.03 7.77
C GLN A 28 37.81 22.16 8.54
N ALA A 29 36.55 22.51 8.21
CA ALA A 29 35.85 23.63 8.85
C ALA A 29 35.01 23.26 10.08
N ILE A 30 34.77 21.98 10.37
CA ILE A 30 33.90 21.54 11.47
C ILE A 30 34.64 21.26 12.80
N VAL A 31 35.97 21.14 12.78
CA VAL A 31 36.78 20.80 14.00
C VAL A 31 37.24 22.03 14.76
N SER A 32 37.21 23.26 14.20
CA SER A 32 37.76 24.46 14.85
C SER A 32 36.77 25.33 15.60
N GLY A 33 35.46 24.99 15.62
CA GLY A 33 34.40 25.76 16.26
C GLY A 33 34.07 25.43 17.75
N LEU A 34 34.70 24.38 18.31
CA LEU A 34 34.36 23.86 19.65
C LEU A 34 35.43 24.14 20.75
N GLN A 35 36.40 24.98 20.52
CA GLN A 35 37.49 25.24 21.50
C GLN A 35 37.46 26.62 22.21
N SER A 36 36.45 27.41 22.18
CA SER A 36 36.44 28.67 22.94
C SER A 36 35.13 28.93 23.62
N ILE A 37 34.95 28.42 24.82
CA ILE A 37 34.24 29.04 25.94
C ILE A 37 34.58 28.19 27.20
N HIS A 38 35.68 28.52 27.84
CA HIS A 38 35.91 28.19 29.26
C HIS A 38 36.51 29.44 29.89
N SER A 39 35.85 29.98 30.82
CA SER A 39 36.26 30.54 32.12
C SER A 39 35.32 31.66 32.57
N THR A 40 34.68 31.50 33.69
CA THR A 40 34.92 32.26 34.92
C THR A 40 33.92 31.92 36.00
N ASN A 41 34.50 31.57 37.14
CA ASN A 41 34.19 31.84 38.57
C ASN A 41 33.13 31.04 39.33
N ALA A 42 33.70 30.34 40.29
CA ALA A 42 33.17 29.75 41.50
C ALA A 42 32.69 30.82 42.50
N ASP A 43 31.73 30.45 43.38
CA ASP A 43 31.98 30.40 44.83
C ASP A 43 30.71 29.85 45.57
N GLU A 44 31.02 28.82 46.43
CA GLU A 44 30.47 28.50 47.73
C GLU A 44 28.95 28.26 47.98
N LEU A 45 28.55 27.04 48.35
CA LEU A 45 28.11 26.68 49.74
C LEU A 45 27.73 25.18 49.90
N THR A 46 28.44 24.58 50.82
CA THR A 46 28.14 23.49 51.83
C THR A 46 27.74 22.09 51.41
N GLU A 47 28.58 21.21 51.87
CA GLU A 47 28.60 19.74 51.92
C GLU A 47 27.33 19.03 52.42
N SER A 48 26.93 17.99 51.72
CA SER A 48 26.36 16.76 52.27
C SER A 48 26.95 15.59 51.53
N GLN A 49 27.51 14.64 52.26
CA GLN A 49 28.30 13.53 51.80
C GLN A 49 27.55 12.63 50.77
N ALA A 50 28.05 12.60 49.54
CA ALA A 50 27.76 11.56 48.53
C ALA A 50 29.08 11.16 47.87
N SER A 51 29.26 9.87 47.63
CA SER A 51 30.44 9.26 47.02
C SER A 51 30.88 9.93 45.70
N PRO A 52 32.15 9.94 45.33
CA PRO A 52 32.67 10.72 44.20
C PRO A 52 32.14 10.23 42.85
N PRO A 53 31.91 11.12 41.89
CA PRO A 53 31.43 10.75 40.57
C PRO A 53 32.54 10.06 39.78
N LEU A 54 32.20 8.91 39.15
CA LEU A 54 33.03 8.22 38.17
C LEU A 54 33.14 9.08 36.90
N ALA A 55 34.19 9.87 36.80
CA ALA A 55 34.62 10.54 35.58
C ALA A 55 35.26 9.52 34.66
N GLY A 56 34.68 9.24 33.48
CA GLY A 56 35.25 8.37 32.47
C GLY A 56 36.64 8.87 32.04
N LYS A 57 37.59 8.00 31.95
CA LYS A 57 38.97 8.30 31.47
C LYS A 57 38.96 8.50 29.96
N THR A 58 39.40 9.67 29.48
CA THR A 58 39.58 9.95 28.06
C THR A 58 40.84 9.21 27.53
N GLY A 59 40.65 8.28 26.58
CA GLY A 59 41.72 7.65 25.83
C GLY A 59 42.34 8.57 24.76
N LYS A 60 43.50 8.22 24.19
CA LYS A 60 44.15 8.95 23.09
C LYS A 60 43.21 8.98 21.88
N GLY A 61 42.57 10.12 21.60
CA GLY A 61 41.63 10.32 20.47
C GLY A 61 40.24 10.81 20.82
N GLY A 62 39.97 11.19 22.10
CA GLY A 62 38.66 11.77 22.49
C GLY A 62 37.55 10.73 22.75
N GLU A 63 37.86 9.45 22.73
CA GLU A 63 36.89 8.35 22.99
C GLU A 63 36.64 8.19 24.49
N ILE A 64 35.36 8.23 24.88
CA ILE A 64 34.97 8.03 26.28
C ILE A 64 34.96 6.53 26.56
N GLN A 65 35.83 6.07 27.46
CA GLN A 65 35.92 4.65 27.84
C GLN A 65 35.24 4.42 29.16
N ILE A 66 34.12 3.69 29.14
CA ILE A 66 33.42 3.16 30.30
C ILE A 66 33.11 1.69 30.07
N THR A 67 33.00 0.91 31.13
CA THR A 67 32.54 -0.48 31.04
C THR A 67 31.00 -0.53 30.85
N ASN A 68 30.50 -1.67 30.36
CA ASN A 68 29.07 -1.90 30.29
C ASN A 68 28.39 -1.89 31.68
N ALA A 69 29.09 -2.37 32.71
CA ALA A 69 28.62 -2.33 34.09
C ALA A 69 28.50 -0.90 34.64
N GLU A 70 29.52 -0.06 34.43
CA GLU A 70 29.48 1.37 34.80
C GLU A 70 28.35 2.14 34.08
N PHE A 71 28.13 1.85 32.79
CA PHE A 71 27.03 2.44 32.04
C PHE A 71 25.69 2.05 32.66
N VAL A 72 25.44 0.74 32.87
CA VAL A 72 24.15 0.27 33.43
C VAL A 72 23.94 0.79 34.84
N ALA A 73 24.96 0.74 35.72
CA ALA A 73 24.84 1.28 37.09
C ALA A 73 24.49 2.77 37.11
N SER A 74 25.04 3.55 36.15
CA SER A 74 24.75 4.99 36.03
C SER A 74 23.37 5.28 35.51
N VAL A 75 22.85 4.46 34.59
CA VAL A 75 21.53 4.70 33.93
C VAL A 75 20.40 4.16 34.80
N PHE A 76 20.64 3.18 35.68
CA PHE A 76 19.63 2.55 36.53
C PHE A 76 19.91 2.68 38.06
N PRO A 77 20.07 3.90 38.60
CA PRO A 77 20.45 4.05 40.01
C PRO A 77 19.34 3.64 41.00
N ASN A 78 18.08 3.73 40.60
CA ASN A 78 16.90 3.52 41.45
C ASN A 78 16.00 2.44 40.85
N LEU A 79 16.28 1.17 41.16
CA LEU A 79 15.39 0.09 40.73
C LEU A 79 14.22 -0.10 41.70
N PRO A 80 13.00 -0.36 41.22
CA PRO A 80 11.91 -0.82 42.07
C PRO A 80 12.29 -2.13 42.79
N VAL A 81 11.90 -2.26 44.06
CA VAL A 81 12.24 -3.42 44.89
C VAL A 81 11.81 -4.72 44.20
N GLY A 82 12.75 -5.64 43.97
CA GLY A 82 12.51 -6.92 43.30
C GLY A 82 12.48 -6.85 41.77
N ALA A 83 12.75 -5.71 41.19
CA ALA A 83 12.94 -5.57 39.74
C ALA A 83 14.43 -5.64 39.36
N SER A 84 14.73 -6.12 38.17
CA SER A 84 16.08 -6.23 37.62
C SER A 84 16.19 -5.65 36.23
N VAL A 85 17.40 -5.25 35.84
CA VAL A 85 17.71 -4.77 34.51
C VAL A 85 17.93 -5.97 33.57
N ALA A 86 17.36 -5.88 32.38
CA ALA A 86 17.53 -6.88 31.32
C ALA A 86 18.67 -6.51 30.38
N VAL A 87 19.60 -7.44 30.14
CA VAL A 87 20.62 -7.32 29.09
C VAL A 87 20.51 -8.50 28.13
N SER A 88 20.96 -8.28 26.88
CA SER A 88 21.01 -9.31 25.84
C SER A 88 22.33 -9.21 25.07
N SER A 89 22.96 -10.35 24.80
CA SER A 89 24.18 -10.43 23.99
C SER A 89 24.01 -11.42 22.84
N LYS A 90 24.48 -11.06 21.65
CA LYS A 90 24.33 -11.86 20.43
C LYS A 90 25.64 -11.85 19.63
N SER A 91 26.01 -13.02 19.12
CA SER A 91 27.11 -13.16 18.14
C SER A 91 26.57 -12.99 16.71
N GLY A 92 27.41 -12.54 15.79
CA GLY A 92 27.08 -12.38 14.37
C GLY A 92 26.00 -11.32 14.12
N ASP A 93 25.09 -11.56 13.15
CA ASP A 93 24.03 -10.60 12.80
C ASP A 93 22.95 -10.50 13.91
N PRO A 94 22.79 -9.33 14.55
CA PRO A 94 21.82 -9.15 15.62
C PRO A 94 20.36 -9.19 15.13
N SER A 95 20.11 -9.10 13.83
CA SER A 95 18.75 -9.18 13.26
C SER A 95 18.21 -10.62 13.19
N VAL A 96 19.09 -11.63 13.31
CA VAL A 96 18.71 -13.05 13.22
C VAL A 96 18.39 -13.61 14.61
N GLY A 97 17.26 -14.32 14.75
CA GLY A 97 16.84 -14.99 15.98
C GLY A 97 16.23 -14.06 17.04
N GLY A 98 15.82 -14.65 18.18
CA GLY A 98 15.18 -13.95 19.29
C GLY A 98 16.15 -13.16 20.18
N TRP A 99 15.59 -12.36 21.07
CA TRP A 99 16.30 -11.58 22.09
C TRP A 99 16.19 -12.29 23.45
N LEU A 100 17.27 -12.93 23.89
CA LEU A 100 17.31 -13.59 25.17
C LEU A 100 17.66 -12.58 26.27
N ALA A 101 16.69 -12.27 27.12
CA ALA A 101 16.92 -11.42 28.29
C ALA A 101 17.60 -12.20 29.40
N ARG A 102 18.67 -11.63 29.97
CA ARG A 102 19.36 -12.11 31.17
C ARG A 102 19.37 -11.00 32.22
N HIS A 103 19.46 -11.36 33.48
CA HIS A 103 19.71 -10.37 34.53
C HIS A 103 21.06 -9.67 34.31
N ALA A 104 21.09 -8.37 34.38
CA ALA A 104 22.34 -7.60 34.23
C ALA A 104 23.37 -8.04 35.31
N ASP A 105 22.95 -8.15 36.56
CA ASP A 105 23.78 -8.51 37.67
C ASP A 105 24.54 -9.85 37.49
N ASP A 106 23.97 -10.78 36.70
CA ASP A 106 24.58 -12.10 36.48
C ASP A 106 25.64 -12.08 35.36
N VAL A 107 25.58 -11.14 34.40
CA VAL A 107 26.36 -11.29 33.18
C VAL A 107 27.05 -10.02 32.70
N ILE A 108 26.73 -8.85 33.26
CA ILE A 108 27.18 -7.55 32.71
C ILE A 108 28.70 -7.41 32.68
N ASP A 109 29.39 -7.89 33.68
CA ASP A 109 30.86 -7.84 33.80
C ASP A 109 31.57 -8.74 32.78
N ALA A 110 30.91 -9.78 32.30
CA ALA A 110 31.41 -10.69 31.29
C ALA A 110 31.13 -10.21 29.83
N LEU A 111 30.31 -9.15 29.63
CA LEU A 111 30.01 -8.62 28.32
C LEU A 111 31.17 -7.77 27.77
N GLY A 112 32.02 -8.39 26.96
CA GLY A 112 33.13 -7.74 26.26
C GLY A 112 32.70 -7.02 24.96
N ASN A 113 33.69 -6.50 24.25
CA ASN A 113 33.51 -5.71 23.02
C ASN A 113 33.48 -6.52 21.71
N SER A 114 33.28 -7.85 21.79
CA SER A 114 33.28 -8.76 20.63
C SER A 114 31.89 -9.29 20.25
N THR A 115 30.86 -8.84 20.92
CA THR A 115 29.45 -9.24 20.68
C THR A 115 28.53 -8.04 20.59
N ASN A 116 27.36 -8.24 19.97
CA ASN A 116 26.31 -7.23 19.97
C ASN A 116 25.64 -7.23 21.36
N ASN A 117 25.89 -6.21 22.16
CA ASN A 117 25.43 -6.10 23.54
C ASN A 117 24.35 -5.02 23.65
N PHE A 118 23.28 -5.34 24.34
CA PHE A 118 22.11 -4.47 24.48
C PHE A 118 21.61 -4.47 25.91
N VAL A 119 20.99 -3.36 26.32
CA VAL A 119 20.28 -3.18 27.58
C VAL A 119 18.82 -2.76 27.32
N GLY A 120 17.87 -3.28 28.09
CA GLY A 120 16.48 -2.86 28.06
C GLY A 120 16.31 -1.44 28.60
N CYS A 121 15.44 -0.61 28.00
CA CYS A 121 15.15 0.74 28.52
C CYS A 121 14.34 0.74 29.83
N SER A 122 13.85 -0.42 30.24
CA SER A 122 13.00 -0.63 31.43
C SER A 122 13.59 -1.69 32.34
N SER A 123 13.17 -1.65 33.60
CA SER A 123 13.36 -2.77 34.56
C SER A 123 12.16 -3.71 34.56
N PHE A 124 12.36 -4.96 35.02
CA PHE A 124 11.37 -6.02 34.96
C PHE A 124 11.33 -6.83 36.25
N TYR A 125 10.11 -7.23 36.63
CA TYR A 125 9.90 -8.21 37.67
C TYR A 125 10.08 -9.64 37.11
N PRO A 126 10.45 -10.63 37.92
CA PRO A 126 10.41 -12.03 37.51
C PRO A 126 8.98 -12.45 37.15
N GLY A 127 8.85 -13.39 36.22
CA GLY A 127 7.56 -13.98 35.85
C GLY A 127 6.96 -14.79 37.01
N LYS A 128 5.69 -15.12 36.93
CA LYS A 128 4.98 -15.93 37.93
C LYS A 128 5.59 -17.32 38.14
N ASP A 129 6.30 -17.80 37.14
CA ASP A 129 7.05 -19.07 37.14
C ASP A 129 8.52 -18.94 37.60
N GLY A 130 8.91 -17.74 38.05
CA GLY A 130 10.29 -17.42 38.44
C GLY A 130 11.21 -17.15 37.22
N SER A 131 10.75 -17.28 35.98
CA SER A 131 11.56 -16.97 34.81
C SER A 131 11.76 -15.48 34.64
N PHE A 132 12.96 -15.07 34.20
CA PHE A 132 13.24 -13.69 33.90
C PHE A 132 13.05 -13.40 32.40
N GLY A 133 12.45 -12.23 32.07
CA GLY A 133 12.27 -11.83 30.66
C GLY A 133 11.78 -10.41 30.50
N ALA A 134 12.34 -9.70 29.53
CA ALA A 134 11.96 -8.35 29.16
C ALA A 134 10.60 -8.33 28.40
N ARG A 135 9.52 -8.66 29.13
CA ARG A 135 8.14 -8.73 28.60
C ARG A 135 7.28 -7.64 29.20
N LYS A 136 6.32 -7.11 28.43
CA LYS A 136 5.36 -6.10 28.91
C LYS A 136 4.62 -6.52 30.18
N ALA A 137 4.32 -7.81 30.33
CA ALA A 137 3.64 -8.34 31.51
C ALA A 137 4.51 -8.29 32.80
N ASN A 138 5.83 -8.20 32.64
CA ASN A 138 6.80 -8.17 33.75
C ASN A 138 7.36 -6.75 33.95
N PHE A 139 6.87 -5.76 33.26
CA PHE A 139 7.33 -4.37 33.31
C PHE A 139 7.22 -3.83 34.76
N ALA A 140 8.32 -3.25 35.25
CA ALA A 140 8.39 -2.60 36.55
C ALA A 140 8.43 -1.09 36.44
N ALA A 141 9.41 -0.53 35.70
CA ALA A 141 9.51 0.91 35.48
C ALA A 141 10.33 1.22 34.21
N TYR A 142 10.09 2.38 33.61
CA TYR A 142 10.84 2.93 32.49
C TYR A 142 11.90 3.90 33.01
N HIS A 143 13.17 3.71 32.67
CA HIS A 143 14.30 4.44 33.23
C HIS A 143 14.89 5.46 32.28
N PHE A 144 14.93 5.18 30.99
CA PHE A 144 15.42 6.14 30.01
C PHE A 144 14.72 5.96 28.65
N MET A 145 14.60 7.06 27.95
CA MET A 145 14.13 7.08 26.57
C MET A 145 15.31 6.96 25.63
N MET A 146 15.23 6.04 24.68
CA MET A 146 16.23 5.87 23.64
C MET A 146 15.69 6.44 22.31
N LEU A 147 16.35 7.45 21.77
CA LEU A 147 16.16 8.01 20.44
C LEU A 147 17.01 7.22 19.45
N ASP A 148 16.42 6.73 18.38
CA ASP A 148 17.08 5.84 17.42
C ASP A 148 17.27 6.52 16.06
N ASP A 149 18.28 6.08 15.33
CA ASP A 149 18.64 6.52 13.97
C ASP A 149 18.91 8.04 13.85
N LEU A 150 19.48 8.65 14.90
CA LEU A 150 19.97 10.03 14.87
C LEU A 150 21.19 10.15 13.91
N GLY A 151 21.26 11.22 13.14
CA GLY A 151 22.32 11.48 12.16
C GLY A 151 22.07 10.78 10.79
N THR A 152 21.10 9.87 10.70
CA THR A 152 20.72 9.21 9.44
C THR A 152 19.29 9.49 9.03
N LYS A 153 18.29 8.86 9.71
CA LYS A 153 16.87 9.14 9.44
C LYS A 153 16.36 10.39 10.15
N VAL A 154 16.92 10.70 11.30
CA VAL A 154 16.56 11.86 12.12
C VAL A 154 17.75 12.78 12.20
N PRO A 155 17.72 14.02 11.63
CA PRO A 155 18.79 14.99 11.77
C PRO A 155 19.01 15.32 13.24
N ILE A 156 20.27 15.21 13.72
CA ILE A 156 20.61 15.45 15.11
C ILE A 156 20.37 16.92 15.53
N GLU A 157 20.42 17.83 14.59
CA GLU A 157 20.19 19.25 14.76
C GLU A 157 18.75 19.57 15.20
N ARG A 158 17.82 18.66 14.98
CA ARG A 158 16.43 18.78 15.45
C ARG A 158 16.29 18.79 16.98
N LEU A 159 17.27 18.24 17.69
CA LEU A 159 17.33 18.31 19.14
C LEU A 159 17.60 19.73 19.65
N GLY A 160 18.06 20.63 18.80
CA GLY A 160 18.39 22.01 19.15
C GLY A 160 19.40 22.07 20.28
N ASN A 161 19.05 22.78 21.38
CA ASN A 161 19.89 22.90 22.57
C ASN A 161 19.61 21.84 23.65
N PHE A 162 18.81 20.79 23.34
CA PHE A 162 18.49 19.74 24.29
C PHE A 162 19.68 18.78 24.44
N GLU A 163 20.27 18.73 25.62
CA GLU A 163 21.44 17.90 25.92
C GLU A 163 21.02 16.47 26.21
N LEU A 164 21.56 15.51 25.50
CA LEU A 164 21.34 14.09 25.77
C LEU A 164 22.15 13.64 27.02
N SER A 165 21.63 12.67 27.77
CA SER A 165 22.37 12.04 28.87
C SER A 165 23.53 11.18 28.34
N TRP A 166 23.38 10.62 27.14
CA TRP A 166 24.43 9.91 26.41
C TRP A 166 24.15 9.87 24.90
N LEU A 167 25.21 9.76 24.11
CA LEU A 167 25.15 9.56 22.66
C LEU A 167 26.11 8.44 22.25
N LEU A 168 25.58 7.40 21.62
CA LEU A 168 26.32 6.20 21.21
C LEU A 168 26.26 6.03 19.69
N GLU A 169 27.40 6.00 19.02
CA GLU A 169 27.47 5.64 17.60
C GLU A 169 27.41 4.12 17.46
N THR A 170 26.37 3.64 16.78
CA THR A 170 26.09 2.21 16.58
C THR A 170 26.39 1.70 15.18
N SER A 171 26.62 2.59 14.22
CA SER A 171 27.15 2.37 12.87
C SER A 171 27.58 3.71 12.30
N PRO A 172 28.36 3.77 11.21
CA PRO A 172 28.93 5.01 10.71
C PRO A 172 27.90 6.13 10.58
N ASN A 173 28.09 7.25 11.29
CA ASN A 173 27.21 8.42 11.34
C ASN A 173 25.76 8.13 11.80
N ASN A 174 25.52 7.02 12.44
CA ASN A 174 24.20 6.64 12.98
C ASN A 174 24.28 6.46 14.49
N TYR A 175 23.49 7.24 15.22
CA TYR A 175 23.59 7.35 16.66
C TYR A 175 22.29 6.92 17.35
N GLN A 176 22.47 6.38 18.56
CA GLN A 176 21.43 6.25 19.57
C GLN A 176 21.67 7.28 20.65
N GLY A 177 20.67 8.07 20.98
CA GLY A 177 20.71 9.05 22.06
C GLY A 177 19.86 8.63 23.25
N GLY A 178 20.31 8.83 24.46
CA GLY A 178 19.58 8.52 25.67
C GLY A 178 19.18 9.74 26.49
N ILE A 179 17.93 9.76 26.93
CA ILE A 179 17.38 10.73 27.87
C ILE A 179 17.02 9.99 29.14
N VAL A 180 17.87 10.08 30.16
CA VAL A 180 17.67 9.38 31.43
C VAL A 180 16.67 10.12 32.29
N LEU A 181 15.68 9.41 32.83
CA LEU A 181 14.66 9.99 33.70
C LEU A 181 15.25 10.28 35.11
N ALA A 182 14.84 11.37 35.72
CA ALA A 182 15.21 11.72 37.09
C ALA A 182 14.63 10.70 38.09
N GLU A 183 13.39 10.28 37.84
CA GLU A 183 12.73 9.20 38.55
C GLU A 183 12.20 8.15 37.59
N PRO A 184 12.36 6.85 37.87
CA PRO A 184 11.81 5.80 37.05
C PRO A 184 10.30 5.90 36.94
N LEU A 185 9.76 5.78 35.71
CA LEU A 185 8.33 5.94 35.44
C LEU A 185 7.62 4.57 35.51
N PRO A 186 6.80 4.32 36.58
CA PRO A 186 6.12 3.04 36.76
C PRO A 186 4.85 2.91 35.88
N ASP A 187 4.34 4.01 35.33
CA ASP A 187 3.21 4.03 34.41
C ASP A 187 3.69 3.77 32.97
N GLY A 188 3.52 2.52 32.51
CA GLY A 188 3.89 2.14 31.15
C GLY A 188 3.11 2.86 30.06
N ASP A 189 1.85 3.27 30.32
CA ASP A 189 1.06 4.02 29.35
C ASP A 189 1.58 5.46 29.26
N ALA A 190 2.07 6.06 30.35
CA ALA A 190 2.74 7.36 30.31
C ALA A 190 4.07 7.30 29.53
N ALA A 191 4.86 6.25 29.71
CA ALA A 191 6.08 6.03 28.93
C ALA A 191 5.79 5.90 27.43
N VAL A 192 4.72 5.19 27.06
CA VAL A 192 4.28 5.07 25.66
C VAL A 192 3.82 6.41 25.09
N ARG A 193 3.04 7.19 25.83
CA ARG A 193 2.60 8.54 25.40
C ARG A 193 3.79 9.47 25.17
N LEU A 194 4.76 9.46 26.09
CA LEU A 194 5.94 10.30 26.00
C LEU A 194 6.78 9.96 24.76
N LEU A 195 7.08 8.69 24.53
CA LEU A 195 7.84 8.26 23.34
C LEU A 195 7.07 8.55 22.03
N ASN A 196 5.75 8.36 22.01
CA ASN A 196 4.95 8.67 20.81
C ASN A 196 5.00 10.16 20.50
N ALA A 197 4.92 11.06 21.49
CA ALA A 197 5.05 12.49 21.27
C ALA A 197 6.42 12.87 20.68
N VAL A 198 7.50 12.21 21.10
CA VAL A 198 8.85 12.40 20.52
C VAL A 198 8.93 11.91 19.07
N ILE A 199 8.29 10.78 18.76
CA ILE A 199 8.21 10.25 17.39
C ILE A 199 7.37 11.17 16.51
N ASP A 200 6.22 11.64 17.00
CA ASP A 200 5.30 12.51 16.26
C ASP A 200 5.94 13.90 16.00
N ALA A 201 6.82 14.35 16.91
CA ALA A 201 7.67 15.54 16.70
C ALA A 201 8.84 15.29 15.72
N GLY A 202 9.03 14.06 15.24
CA GLY A 202 10.10 13.69 14.30
C GLY A 202 11.51 13.70 14.91
N LEU A 203 11.62 13.47 16.23
CA LEU A 203 12.88 13.44 16.99
C LEU A 203 13.40 12.02 17.23
N CYS A 204 12.69 11.01 16.76
CA CYS A 204 13.07 9.61 16.84
C CYS A 204 12.50 8.86 15.64
N ASP A 205 13.17 7.79 15.18
CA ASP A 205 12.65 6.93 14.10
C ASP A 205 11.26 6.39 14.44
N ALA A 206 10.34 6.46 13.46
CA ALA A 206 8.96 5.99 13.62
C ALA A 206 8.85 4.48 13.92
N GLY A 207 9.87 3.69 13.57
CA GLY A 207 10.00 2.28 13.95
C GLY A 207 10.32 2.06 15.43
N ALA A 208 10.63 3.11 16.19
CA ALA A 208 11.04 3.06 17.58
C ALA A 208 9.89 2.83 18.59
N LYS A 209 8.70 2.43 18.15
CA LYS A 209 7.51 2.18 19.00
C LYS A 209 7.74 1.05 20.02
N GLY A 210 7.13 1.17 21.21
CA GLY A 210 7.13 0.16 22.26
C GLY A 210 8.26 0.30 23.28
N PRO A 211 8.30 1.40 24.05
CA PRO A 211 9.39 1.69 25.00
C PRO A 211 9.58 0.62 26.08
N LEU A 212 8.53 -0.05 26.50
CA LEU A 212 8.52 -0.95 27.65
C LEU A 212 9.40 -2.19 27.50
N SER A 213 9.72 -2.62 26.28
CA SER A 213 10.56 -3.80 26.02
C SER A 213 11.64 -3.52 24.96
N ARG A 214 12.01 -2.24 24.79
CA ARG A 214 13.00 -1.83 23.81
C ARG A 214 14.42 -2.05 24.29
N TRP A 215 15.31 -2.34 23.34
CA TRP A 215 16.71 -2.59 23.57
C TRP A 215 17.55 -1.44 23.03
N ALA A 216 18.42 -0.87 23.85
CA ALA A 216 19.45 0.10 23.49
C ALA A 216 20.82 -0.57 23.41
N GLY A 217 21.71 -0.09 22.53
CA GLY A 217 23.10 -0.56 22.46
C GLY A 217 23.89 -0.24 23.73
N LEU A 218 24.82 -1.09 24.09
CA LEU A 218 25.80 -0.86 25.17
C LEU A 218 27.12 -0.29 24.60
N PRO A 219 27.90 0.52 25.38
CA PRO A 219 29.13 1.12 24.90
C PRO A 219 30.16 0.12 24.39
N LEU A 220 30.38 -0.94 25.13
CA LEU A 220 31.28 -2.03 24.72
C LEU A 220 30.48 -3.07 23.93
N ALA A 221 30.30 -2.84 22.64
CA ALA A 221 29.57 -3.70 21.73
C ALA A 221 30.09 -3.58 20.30
N ILE A 222 29.69 -4.52 19.44
CA ILE A 222 29.84 -4.46 18.00
C ILE A 222 28.46 -4.35 17.32
N ASN A 223 28.43 -3.93 16.08
CA ASN A 223 27.30 -4.07 15.20
C ASN A 223 27.62 -5.08 14.09
N GLY A 224 27.20 -6.33 14.32
CA GLY A 224 27.49 -7.47 13.45
C GLY A 224 26.58 -7.60 12.24
N LYS A 225 25.79 -6.56 11.87
CA LYS A 225 24.99 -6.59 10.63
C LYS A 225 25.92 -6.63 9.40
N PRO A 226 25.66 -7.50 8.40
CA PRO A 226 26.53 -7.68 7.24
C PRO A 226 26.87 -6.38 6.48
N LYS A 227 25.99 -5.40 6.47
CA LYS A 227 26.19 -4.11 5.78
C LYS A 227 27.17 -3.16 6.50
N TYR A 228 27.60 -3.48 7.70
CA TYR A 228 28.53 -2.68 8.50
C TYR A 228 29.86 -3.42 8.80
N LEU A 229 30.13 -4.50 8.08
CA LEU A 229 31.44 -5.12 8.07
C LEU A 229 32.39 -4.27 7.21
N ASP A 230 33.65 -4.14 7.65
CA ASP A 230 34.69 -3.52 6.83
C ASP A 230 35.16 -4.46 5.70
N GLU A 231 36.14 -4.02 4.88
CA GLU A 231 36.67 -4.80 3.77
C GLU A 231 37.36 -6.10 4.22
N GLU A 232 37.78 -6.18 5.47
CA GLU A 232 38.42 -7.34 6.11
C GLU A 232 37.43 -8.25 6.83
N GLY A 233 36.15 -7.85 6.86
CA GLY A 233 35.04 -8.61 7.49
C GLY A 233 34.89 -8.35 8.98
N HIS A 234 35.51 -7.33 9.55
CA HIS A 234 35.33 -6.98 10.96
C HIS A 234 34.08 -6.12 11.16
N PRO A 235 33.31 -6.39 12.24
CA PRO A 235 32.11 -5.63 12.54
C PRO A 235 32.43 -4.24 13.09
N PHE A 236 31.53 -3.27 12.82
CA PHE A 236 31.62 -1.93 13.36
C PHE A 236 31.63 -1.98 14.91
N ARG A 237 32.58 -1.28 15.55
CA ARG A 237 32.62 -1.14 17.01
C ARG A 237 31.81 0.07 17.45
N CYS A 238 30.87 -0.11 18.38
CA CYS A 238 30.12 0.98 18.95
C CYS A 238 31.05 1.95 19.69
N ARG A 239 30.78 3.25 19.60
CA ARG A 239 31.59 4.31 20.22
C ARG A 239 30.72 5.24 21.03
N LEU A 240 31.01 5.45 22.30
CA LEU A 240 30.32 6.42 23.15
C LEU A 240 30.89 7.80 22.85
N ILE A 241 30.05 8.69 22.26
CA ILE A 241 30.45 10.02 21.81
C ILE A 241 30.23 11.05 22.90
N GLU A 242 29.10 10.95 23.62
CA GLU A 242 28.79 11.86 24.74
C GLU A 242 28.37 11.03 25.95
N TRP A 243 28.78 11.47 27.11
CA TRP A 243 28.49 10.84 28.37
C TRP A 243 28.27 11.84 29.47
N ARG A 244 27.03 12.02 29.92
CA ARG A 244 26.61 12.94 30.96
C ARG A 244 25.75 12.19 31.98
N PRO A 245 26.34 11.32 32.83
CA PRO A 245 25.59 10.41 33.71
C PRO A 245 24.68 11.12 34.72
N ASN A 246 25.02 12.37 35.07
CA ASN A 246 24.26 13.19 36.02
C ASN A 246 23.17 14.00 35.35
N ARG A 247 23.12 14.05 34.01
CA ARG A 247 22.07 14.76 33.28
C ARG A 247 20.83 13.91 33.18
N ARG A 248 19.83 14.23 34.00
CA ARG A 248 18.56 13.54 34.14
C ARG A 248 17.41 14.50 33.99
N TYR A 249 16.26 13.99 33.56
CA TYR A 249 15.11 14.80 33.20
C TYR A 249 13.84 14.28 33.86
N THR A 250 13.01 15.16 34.39
CA THR A 250 11.62 14.87 34.66
C THR A 250 10.82 14.77 33.35
N GLN A 251 9.67 14.14 33.39
CA GLN A 251 8.78 14.07 32.23
C GLN A 251 8.42 15.47 31.72
N GLN A 252 8.24 16.43 32.61
CA GLN A 252 7.89 17.82 32.27
C GLN A 252 9.05 18.51 31.53
N GLU A 253 10.29 18.37 32.02
CA GLU A 253 11.47 18.95 31.35
C GLU A 253 11.70 18.39 29.97
N ILE A 254 11.38 17.10 29.73
CA ILE A 254 11.45 16.51 28.39
C ILE A 254 10.39 17.13 27.48
N VAL A 255 9.15 17.28 27.98
CA VAL A 255 8.04 17.87 27.19
C VAL A 255 8.32 19.33 26.85
N GLU A 256 8.77 20.12 27.80
CA GLU A 256 9.10 21.54 27.59
C GLU A 256 10.35 21.72 26.74
N GLY A 257 11.42 20.97 27.07
CA GLY A 257 12.72 21.10 26.38
C GLY A 257 12.70 20.65 24.91
N LEU A 258 11.89 19.66 24.58
CA LEU A 258 11.68 19.16 23.21
C LEU A 258 10.40 19.71 22.56
N GLN A 259 9.66 20.59 23.22
CA GLN A 259 8.41 21.24 22.74
C GLN A 259 7.37 20.19 22.26
N LEU A 260 7.11 19.18 23.09
CA LEU A 260 6.25 18.05 22.73
C LEU A 260 4.78 18.31 23.06
N GLU A 261 3.87 17.82 22.21
CA GLU A 261 2.44 17.74 22.51
C GLU A 261 2.10 16.34 23.03
N LEU A 262 1.77 16.21 24.31
CA LEU A 262 1.33 14.96 24.89
C LEU A 262 -0.14 14.71 24.61
N ALA A 263 -0.46 13.54 24.09
CA ALA A 263 -1.84 13.07 24.00
C ALA A 263 -2.47 12.99 25.41
N PRO A 264 -3.75 13.39 25.60
CA PRO A 264 -4.43 13.35 26.89
C PRO A 264 -4.43 11.95 27.49
N ALA A 265 -4.22 11.86 28.80
CA ALA A 265 -4.24 10.61 29.51
C ALA A 265 -5.62 9.93 29.39
N GLY A 266 -5.68 8.75 28.80
CA GLY A 266 -6.87 7.91 28.84
C GLY A 266 -7.19 7.53 30.30
N ARG A 267 -8.51 7.34 30.63
CA ARG A 267 -8.95 6.97 31.99
C ARG A 267 -8.13 5.78 32.51
N PRO A 268 -7.64 5.83 33.78
CA PRO A 268 -6.78 4.80 34.34
C PRO A 268 -7.52 3.46 34.40
N LYS A 269 -6.96 2.42 33.82
CA LYS A 269 -7.36 1.03 34.10
C LYS A 269 -7.04 0.72 35.54
N LYS A 270 -8.04 0.34 36.35
CA LYS A 270 -7.87 -0.09 37.76
C LYS A 270 -6.88 -1.25 37.82
N SER A 271 -5.70 -0.99 38.38
CA SER A 271 -4.76 -2.03 38.79
C SER A 271 -5.26 -2.71 40.04
N HIS A 272 -5.22 -4.05 40.04
CA HIS A 272 -5.51 -4.85 41.24
C HIS A 272 -4.54 -4.51 42.37
N LYS A 273 -5.02 -3.87 43.42
CA LYS A 273 -4.33 -3.80 44.71
C LYS A 273 -4.82 -4.92 45.62
N HIS A 274 -3.88 -5.66 46.15
CA HIS A 274 -4.10 -6.57 47.28
C HIS A 274 -4.78 -5.84 48.44
N LEU A 275 -5.86 -6.43 48.94
CA LEU A 275 -6.53 -6.01 50.19
C LEU A 275 -5.62 -6.29 51.40
N ILE A 276 -5.30 -5.23 52.12
CA ILE A 276 -5.07 -5.33 53.56
C ILE A 276 -6.24 -4.62 54.23
N GLN A 277 -6.95 -5.38 55.08
CA GLN A 277 -8.05 -4.88 55.90
C GLN A 277 -7.53 -3.89 56.94
N THR A 278 -8.16 -2.74 57.08
CA THR A 278 -8.33 -2.09 58.37
C THR A 278 -9.72 -1.49 58.47
N ASN A 279 -10.36 -1.85 59.59
CA ASN A 279 -11.66 -1.37 60.01
C ASN A 279 -11.66 0.13 60.38
N GLY A 280 -12.80 0.78 60.14
CA GLY A 280 -13.28 1.75 61.11
C GLY A 280 -13.82 3.06 60.60
N LEU A 281 -15.10 3.24 60.86
CA LEU A 281 -15.90 4.42 61.24
C LEU A 281 -16.56 5.30 60.12
N ARG A 282 -17.84 5.33 60.31
CA ARG A 282 -18.88 6.20 59.68
C ARG A 282 -18.74 7.64 60.13
N GLU A 283 -19.22 8.51 59.30
CA GLU A 283 -20.11 9.67 59.45
C GLU A 283 -19.96 10.54 58.20
N GLY A 284 -20.91 10.93 57.41
CA GLY A 284 -22.23 11.46 57.58
C GLY A 284 -22.30 12.80 56.90
N ILE A 285 -23.39 13.03 56.08
CA ILE A 285 -23.89 14.32 55.59
C ILE A 285 -23.48 14.75 54.15
N GLY A 286 -24.51 14.91 53.33
CA GLY A 286 -24.55 15.84 52.22
C GLY A 286 -25.17 15.22 50.95
N LYS A 287 -26.47 15.31 50.81
CA LYS A 287 -27.21 15.13 49.55
C LYS A 287 -26.84 16.28 48.63
N ASP A 288 -26.29 15.93 47.47
CA ASP A 288 -26.65 16.60 46.25
C ASP A 288 -26.62 15.58 45.10
N THR A 289 -27.70 15.59 44.38
CA THR A 289 -28.06 14.67 43.33
C THR A 289 -27.30 14.96 42.06
N ASP A 290 -26.25 14.18 41.79
CA ASP A 290 -25.80 13.93 40.41
C ASP A 290 -26.31 12.54 40.01
N GLU A 291 -27.32 12.52 39.18
CA GLU A 291 -27.77 11.34 38.44
C GLU A 291 -26.58 10.81 37.63
N ILE A 292 -25.90 9.80 38.16
CA ILE A 292 -25.03 8.95 37.36
C ILE A 292 -25.96 8.22 36.39
N LEU A 293 -26.01 8.71 35.14
CA LEU A 293 -26.59 8.02 34.01
C LEU A 293 -25.91 6.66 33.85
N THR A 294 -26.48 5.63 34.46
CA THR A 294 -26.28 4.26 34.01
C THR A 294 -26.68 4.25 32.55
N PRO A 295 -25.86 3.70 31.60
CA PRO A 295 -26.28 3.59 30.23
C PRO A 295 -27.54 2.74 30.22
N LYS A 296 -28.70 3.37 29.96
CA LYS A 296 -29.92 2.65 29.58
C LYS A 296 -29.53 1.69 28.48
N ALA A 297 -29.93 0.43 28.57
CA ALA A 297 -29.83 -0.53 27.48
C ALA A 297 -30.28 0.19 26.21
N ALA A 298 -29.47 0.14 25.14
CA ALA A 298 -29.75 0.87 23.89
C ALA A 298 -31.15 0.48 23.44
N GLU A 299 -32.06 1.45 23.38
CA GLU A 299 -33.45 1.25 23.01
C GLU A 299 -33.48 0.68 21.56
N ASN A 300 -34.41 -0.23 21.28
CA ASN A 300 -34.55 -0.84 19.96
C ASN A 300 -34.70 0.26 18.90
N PRO A 301 -33.90 0.26 17.79
CA PRO A 301 -33.89 1.31 16.77
C PRO A 301 -35.27 1.58 16.18
N VAL A 302 -36.06 0.51 15.98
CA VAL A 302 -37.44 0.63 15.44
C VAL A 302 -38.31 1.34 16.45
N VAL A 303 -38.23 1.02 17.75
CA VAL A 303 -38.96 1.71 18.81
C VAL A 303 -38.58 3.19 18.89
N THR A 304 -37.29 3.49 18.75
CA THR A 304 -36.80 4.88 18.72
C THR A 304 -37.37 5.64 17.52
N ALA A 305 -37.36 5.05 16.34
CA ALA A 305 -37.92 5.68 15.13
C ALA A 305 -39.43 5.82 15.19
N LEU A 306 -40.17 4.86 15.77
CA LEU A 306 -41.59 4.96 16.00
C LEU A 306 -41.95 6.12 16.93
N LYS A 307 -41.15 6.32 18.01
CA LYS A 307 -41.29 7.45 18.92
C LYS A 307 -40.97 8.78 18.23
N ALA A 308 -39.91 8.84 17.48
CA ALA A 308 -39.49 10.05 16.76
C ALA A 308 -40.53 10.52 15.73
N ARG A 309 -41.29 9.59 15.13
CA ARG A 309 -42.40 9.88 14.18
C ARG A 309 -43.74 10.05 14.84
N GLY A 310 -43.85 9.94 16.16
CA GLY A 310 -45.09 10.12 16.92
C GLY A 310 -46.13 9.01 16.70
N ILE A 311 -45.72 7.85 16.18
CA ILE A 311 -46.58 6.68 15.93
C ILE A 311 -46.39 5.56 16.95
N TYR A 312 -45.64 5.80 18.00
CA TYR A 312 -45.48 4.92 19.17
C TYR A 312 -46.56 5.25 20.22
N LYS A 313 -47.26 4.23 20.76
CA LYS A 313 -48.25 4.39 21.81
C LYS A 313 -47.70 3.90 23.17
N THR A 314 -47.73 2.60 23.43
CA THR A 314 -47.37 2.02 24.73
C THR A 314 -46.69 0.66 24.57
N PRO A 315 -45.80 0.28 25.53
CA PRO A 315 -45.30 -1.09 25.57
C PRO A 315 -46.39 -2.03 26.07
N LEU A 316 -46.54 -3.20 25.40
CA LEU A 316 -47.49 -4.25 25.77
C LEU A 316 -46.82 -5.42 26.54
N GLY A 317 -45.49 -5.30 26.83
CA GLY A 317 -44.70 -6.35 27.47
C GLY A 317 -44.08 -7.35 26.47
N SER A 318 -43.00 -8.05 26.94
CA SER A 318 -42.32 -9.09 26.16
C SER A 318 -41.92 -8.68 24.73
N GLY A 319 -41.34 -7.45 24.56
CA GLY A 319 -40.94 -6.97 23.23
C GLY A 319 -42.09 -6.64 22.28
N LYS A 320 -43.29 -6.49 22.77
CA LYS A 320 -44.45 -6.09 21.99
C LYS A 320 -44.83 -4.65 22.30
N HIS A 321 -45.16 -3.87 21.29
CA HIS A 321 -45.48 -2.45 21.38
C HIS A 321 -46.76 -2.12 20.62
N ASP A 322 -47.63 -1.35 21.23
CA ASP A 322 -48.79 -0.77 20.56
C ASP A 322 -48.39 0.47 19.78
N VAL A 323 -48.74 0.53 18.51
CA VAL A 323 -48.35 1.58 17.58
C VAL A 323 -49.52 2.06 16.73
N THR A 324 -49.42 3.28 16.25
CA THR A 324 -50.31 3.78 15.19
C THR A 324 -49.93 3.12 13.89
N CYS A 325 -50.87 2.56 13.16
CA CYS A 325 -50.61 2.01 11.83
C CYS A 325 -50.21 3.13 10.86
N PRO A 326 -49.06 3.09 10.20
CA PRO A 326 -48.67 4.11 9.22
C PRO A 326 -49.68 4.28 8.08
N TRP A 327 -50.45 3.23 7.82
CA TRP A 327 -51.49 3.18 6.78
C TRP A 327 -52.90 3.26 7.36
N VAL A 328 -53.08 4.00 8.46
CA VAL A 328 -54.40 4.18 9.15
C VAL A 328 -55.46 4.74 8.21
N HIS A 329 -55.09 5.51 7.20
CA HIS A 329 -56.04 6.05 6.20
C HIS A 329 -56.66 4.98 5.30
N GLU A 330 -56.13 3.76 5.27
CA GLU A 330 -56.69 2.60 4.56
C GLU A 330 -57.60 1.77 5.49
N HIS A 331 -57.74 2.10 6.80
CA HIS A 331 -58.66 1.40 7.70
C HIS A 331 -60.10 1.76 7.39
N THR A 332 -61.01 0.81 7.61
CA THR A 332 -62.44 1.09 7.65
C THR A 332 -62.69 2.07 8.78
N ASP A 333 -63.32 3.19 8.50
CA ASP A 333 -63.58 4.30 9.42
C ASP A 333 -62.28 5.01 9.97
N ALA A 334 -61.13 4.80 9.36
CA ALA A 334 -59.84 5.40 9.74
C ALA A 334 -59.52 5.23 11.26
N LEU A 335 -59.95 4.13 11.86
CA LEU A 335 -59.73 3.86 13.27
C LEU A 335 -58.25 3.46 13.53
N ASP A 336 -57.61 4.18 14.47
CA ASP A 336 -56.24 3.90 14.90
C ASP A 336 -56.23 2.91 16.09
N THR A 337 -56.58 1.65 15.80
CA THR A 337 -56.56 0.56 16.78
C THR A 337 -55.94 -0.70 16.17
N GLY A 338 -55.50 -1.65 17.01
CA GLY A 338 -55.14 -3.01 16.58
C GLY A 338 -53.85 -3.14 15.75
N ALA A 339 -52.94 -2.19 15.82
CA ALA A 339 -51.62 -2.33 15.21
C ALA A 339 -50.53 -2.53 16.27
N ALA A 340 -49.63 -3.49 16.05
CA ALA A 340 -48.54 -3.79 16.99
C ALA A 340 -47.21 -4.05 16.25
N TYR A 341 -46.15 -3.57 16.85
CA TYR A 341 -44.75 -3.93 16.52
C TYR A 341 -44.25 -4.95 17.54
N PHE A 342 -43.51 -5.94 17.06
CA PHE A 342 -42.82 -6.95 17.86
C PHE A 342 -41.34 -6.81 17.65
N GLU A 343 -40.57 -6.72 18.74
CA GLU A 343 -39.10 -6.67 18.66
C GLU A 343 -38.54 -7.94 18.06
N PRO A 344 -37.37 -7.85 17.40
CA PRO A 344 -36.65 -8.99 16.83
C PRO A 344 -36.31 -10.02 17.88
N ASP A 345 -36.41 -11.30 17.53
CA ASP A 345 -35.97 -12.46 18.32
C ASP A 345 -35.21 -13.47 17.42
N GLU A 346 -34.83 -14.63 17.97
CA GLU A 346 -34.11 -15.67 17.23
C GLU A 346 -34.91 -16.26 16.07
N LEU A 347 -36.25 -16.35 16.21
CA LEU A 347 -37.17 -16.90 15.19
C LEU A 347 -37.58 -15.84 14.16
N TYR A 348 -37.65 -14.60 14.59
CA TYR A 348 -38.04 -13.45 13.75
C TYR A 348 -36.99 -12.36 13.79
N PRO A 349 -35.84 -12.55 13.09
CA PRO A 349 -34.66 -11.67 13.23
C PRO A 349 -34.90 -10.20 12.92
N LEU A 350 -35.94 -9.85 12.15
CA LEU A 350 -36.33 -8.47 11.83
C LEU A 350 -37.44 -7.98 12.75
N GLY A 351 -37.95 -8.82 13.64
CA GLY A 351 -39.16 -8.54 14.39
C GLY A 351 -40.45 -8.77 13.58
N GLY A 352 -41.52 -8.23 14.05
CA GLY A 352 -42.86 -8.38 13.43
C GLY A 352 -43.65 -7.07 13.43
N PHE A 353 -44.48 -6.90 12.43
CA PHE A 353 -45.51 -5.88 12.39
C PHE A 353 -46.86 -6.54 12.00
N CYS A 354 -47.88 -6.26 12.74
CA CYS A 354 -49.21 -6.77 12.48
C CYS A 354 -50.25 -5.66 12.70
N CYS A 355 -51.08 -5.46 11.69
CA CYS A 355 -52.31 -4.67 11.80
C CYS A 355 -53.54 -5.59 11.69
N GLN A 356 -54.57 -5.42 12.49
CA GLN A 356 -55.76 -6.27 12.50
C GLN A 356 -56.83 -5.86 11.48
N HIS A 357 -56.60 -4.78 10.72
CA HIS A 357 -57.54 -4.26 9.73
C HIS A 357 -57.36 -4.93 8.35
N SER A 358 -58.17 -4.51 7.36
CA SER A 358 -58.31 -5.12 6.03
C SER A 358 -57.01 -5.30 5.24
N HIS A 359 -55.97 -4.54 5.56
CA HIS A 359 -54.66 -4.63 4.91
C HIS A 359 -53.63 -5.45 5.70
N ARG A 360 -54.06 -6.31 6.63
CA ARG A 360 -53.23 -7.19 7.47
C ARG A 360 -52.15 -7.96 6.67
N ASP A 361 -52.55 -8.45 5.48
CA ASP A 361 -51.64 -9.24 4.64
C ASP A 361 -50.83 -8.41 3.67
N LYS A 362 -51.15 -7.13 3.50
CA LYS A 362 -50.45 -6.21 2.58
C LYS A 362 -49.20 -5.63 3.23
N TYR A 363 -49.28 -5.24 4.50
CA TYR A 363 -48.16 -4.56 5.18
C TYR A 363 -47.63 -5.41 6.33
N ARG A 364 -46.39 -5.88 6.17
CA ARG A 364 -45.63 -6.65 7.14
C ARG A 364 -44.42 -5.86 7.62
N ILE A 365 -43.55 -6.48 8.43
CA ILE A 365 -42.34 -5.84 9.02
C ILE A 365 -41.47 -5.11 7.99
N LYS A 366 -41.28 -5.66 6.80
CA LYS A 366 -40.47 -5.01 5.74
C LYS A 366 -41.07 -3.66 5.32
N ALA A 367 -42.38 -3.59 5.14
CA ALA A 367 -43.06 -2.34 4.81
C ALA A 367 -42.97 -1.31 5.94
N LEU A 368 -43.01 -1.75 7.20
CA LEU A 368 -42.82 -0.87 8.35
C LEU A 368 -41.39 -0.33 8.38
N LEU A 369 -40.36 -1.16 8.18
CA LEU A 369 -38.96 -0.76 8.16
C LEU A 369 -38.68 0.24 7.03
N GLU A 370 -39.20 -0.01 5.84
CA GLU A 370 -39.14 0.90 4.70
C GLU A 370 -39.80 2.24 5.01
N HIS A 371 -40.99 2.23 5.60
CA HIS A 371 -41.69 3.44 6.05
C HIS A 371 -40.87 4.22 7.09
N LEU A 372 -40.16 3.53 7.96
CA LEU A 372 -39.34 4.13 9.01
C LEU A 372 -37.94 4.54 8.52
N ASP A 373 -37.57 4.22 7.27
CA ASP A 373 -36.27 4.40 6.71
C ASP A 373 -35.15 3.72 7.55
N ILE A 374 -35.44 2.50 8.00
CA ILE A 374 -34.53 1.65 8.78
C ILE A 374 -34.07 0.48 7.92
N GLY A 375 -32.76 0.32 7.80
CA GLY A 375 -32.19 -0.83 7.10
C GLY A 375 -32.43 -2.17 7.85
N ASN A 376 -32.57 -3.28 7.11
CA ASN A 376 -32.74 -4.60 7.69
C ASN A 376 -31.61 -4.97 8.68
N ALA A 377 -30.39 -4.51 8.45
CA ALA A 377 -29.24 -4.74 9.33
C ALA A 377 -29.36 -3.99 10.66
N GLU A 378 -29.96 -2.81 10.67
CA GLU A 378 -30.19 -1.98 11.85
C GLU A 378 -31.34 -2.50 12.70
N ALA A 379 -32.40 -3.00 12.07
CA ALA A 379 -33.58 -3.56 12.72
C ALA A 379 -33.33 -4.96 13.33
N ARG A 380 -32.30 -5.65 12.93
CA ARG A 380 -32.04 -7.06 13.26
C ARG A 380 -31.65 -7.26 14.73
N HIS A 381 -32.11 -8.37 15.31
CA HIS A 381 -31.67 -8.84 16.62
C HIS A 381 -30.15 -8.99 16.62
N LYS A 382 -29.47 -8.37 17.59
CA LYS A 382 -28.01 -8.45 17.72
C LYS A 382 -27.64 -9.82 18.34
N PRO A 383 -27.04 -10.74 17.57
CA PRO A 383 -26.77 -12.09 18.03
C PRO A 383 -25.77 -12.09 19.19
N GLN A 384 -25.83 -13.13 20.02
CA GLN A 384 -24.94 -13.32 21.15
C GLN A 384 -23.79 -14.24 20.79
N ILE A 385 -22.56 -13.80 21.04
CA ILE A 385 -21.35 -14.62 20.91
C ILE A 385 -20.77 -14.87 22.29
N ARG A 386 -20.90 -16.11 22.78
CA ARG A 386 -20.38 -16.55 24.07
C ARG A 386 -18.96 -17.06 23.93
N ILE A 387 -18.05 -16.46 24.74
CA ILE A 387 -16.63 -16.81 24.75
C ILE A 387 -16.45 -18.06 25.64
N VAL A 388 -16.31 -19.23 25.00
CA VAL A 388 -16.07 -20.50 25.67
C VAL A 388 -14.60 -20.86 25.61
N VAL A 389 -13.99 -21.12 26.75
CA VAL A 389 -12.57 -21.51 26.82
C VAL A 389 -12.35 -22.88 26.18
N GLY A 390 -11.38 -22.98 25.26
CA GLY A 390 -11.12 -24.20 24.48
C GLY A 390 -11.87 -24.25 23.14
N GLU A 391 -12.90 -23.41 22.92
CA GLU A 391 -13.75 -23.41 21.73
C GLU A 391 -13.46 -22.23 20.78
N MET A 392 -12.18 -21.83 20.67
CA MET A 392 -11.79 -20.63 19.88
C MET A 392 -12.31 -20.66 18.45
N HIS A 393 -12.22 -21.82 17.79
CA HIS A 393 -12.65 -21.97 16.41
C HIS A 393 -14.14 -21.66 16.23
N ARG A 394 -15.01 -22.12 17.15
CA ARG A 394 -16.46 -21.85 17.13
C ARG A 394 -16.80 -20.38 17.36
N VAL A 395 -16.06 -19.74 18.28
CA VAL A 395 -16.23 -18.31 18.58
C VAL A 395 -15.81 -17.44 17.39
N VAL A 396 -14.70 -17.80 16.74
CA VAL A 396 -14.19 -17.09 15.55
C VAL A 396 -15.10 -17.31 14.34
N ASP A 397 -15.55 -18.55 14.10
CA ASP A 397 -16.51 -18.87 13.03
C ASP A 397 -17.85 -18.09 13.21
N ALA A 398 -18.36 -18.02 14.44
CA ALA A 398 -19.57 -17.24 14.75
C ALA A 398 -19.33 -15.74 14.48
N ALA A 399 -18.17 -15.21 14.89
CA ALA A 399 -17.81 -13.82 14.66
C ALA A 399 -17.70 -13.49 13.16
N GLU A 400 -17.06 -14.35 12.37
CA GLU A 400 -16.99 -14.23 10.92
C GLU A 400 -18.36 -14.24 10.27
N LYS A 401 -19.22 -15.18 10.68
CA LYS A 401 -20.59 -15.30 10.18
C LYS A 401 -21.38 -14.01 10.41
N GLU A 402 -21.35 -13.48 11.62
CA GLU A 402 -22.09 -12.24 11.94
C GLU A 402 -21.52 -11.02 11.20
N LEU A 403 -20.21 -10.98 10.96
CA LEU A 403 -19.58 -9.97 10.14
C LEU A 403 -20.04 -10.07 8.67
N ALA A 404 -20.10 -11.28 8.13
CA ALA A 404 -20.54 -11.54 6.76
C ALA A 404 -22.00 -11.17 6.54
N GLU A 405 -22.86 -11.43 7.52
CA GLU A 405 -24.29 -11.11 7.45
C GLU A 405 -24.59 -9.61 7.46
N LYS A 406 -23.61 -8.74 7.85
CA LYS A 406 -23.71 -7.29 7.65
C LYS A 406 -23.74 -6.90 6.16
N GLY A 407 -23.23 -7.75 5.26
CA GLY A 407 -23.23 -7.51 3.83
C GLY A 407 -22.28 -6.41 3.33
N HIS A 408 -21.38 -5.92 4.19
CA HIS A 408 -20.42 -4.86 3.86
C HIS A 408 -18.96 -5.34 3.87
N TYR A 409 -18.72 -6.55 4.37
CA TYR A 409 -17.39 -7.15 4.49
C TYR A 409 -17.26 -8.34 3.56
N TYR A 410 -16.09 -8.43 2.94
CA TYR A 410 -15.73 -9.43 1.95
C TYR A 410 -14.34 -9.96 2.23
N GLN A 411 -13.98 -11.07 1.58
CA GLN A 411 -12.59 -11.53 1.53
C GLN A 411 -11.96 -11.18 0.16
N SER A 412 -10.75 -10.66 0.16
CA SER A 412 -9.99 -10.40 -1.06
C SER A 412 -8.50 -10.60 -0.80
N GLY A 413 -7.85 -11.48 -1.58
CA GLY A 413 -6.42 -11.75 -1.50
C GLY A 413 -5.89 -12.16 -0.12
N GLY A 414 -6.71 -12.84 0.69
CA GLY A 414 -6.37 -13.26 2.05
C GLY A 414 -6.57 -12.17 3.12
N LEU A 415 -7.27 -11.08 2.76
CA LEU A 415 -7.61 -9.98 3.66
C LEU A 415 -9.12 -9.84 3.83
N ILE A 416 -9.54 -9.33 4.99
CA ILE A 416 -10.90 -8.82 5.18
C ILE A 416 -10.94 -7.40 4.63
N VAL A 417 -11.89 -7.14 3.73
CA VAL A 417 -12.03 -5.86 3.04
C VAL A 417 -13.47 -5.37 3.09
N SER A 418 -13.66 -4.07 2.92
CA SER A 418 -14.96 -3.44 2.68
C SER A 418 -14.91 -2.61 1.38
N VAL A 419 -16.08 -2.32 0.81
CA VAL A 419 -16.21 -1.36 -0.29
C VAL A 419 -16.60 -0.01 0.31
N SER A 420 -15.79 1.00 0.04
CA SER A 420 -16.03 2.39 0.46
C SER A 420 -16.20 3.27 -0.78
N THR A 421 -17.05 4.27 -0.68
CA THR A 421 -17.27 5.25 -1.76
C THR A 421 -16.78 6.60 -1.29
N ASP A 422 -15.95 7.25 -2.11
CA ASP A 422 -15.48 8.62 -1.85
C ASP A 422 -16.69 9.58 -1.87
N PRO A 423 -16.95 10.34 -0.80
CA PRO A 423 -18.11 11.23 -0.73
C PRO A 423 -18.08 12.37 -1.75
N ALA A 424 -16.91 12.79 -2.20
CA ALA A 424 -16.75 13.92 -3.12
C ALA A 424 -16.93 13.50 -4.59
N THR A 425 -16.41 12.34 -4.96
CA THR A 425 -16.39 11.87 -6.35
C THR A 425 -17.40 10.76 -6.62
N GLY A 426 -17.85 10.04 -5.59
CA GLY A 426 -18.67 8.83 -5.73
C GLY A 426 -17.85 7.60 -6.19
N ASP A 427 -16.51 7.68 -6.24
CA ASP A 427 -15.68 6.58 -6.72
C ASP A 427 -15.54 5.48 -5.66
N PRO A 428 -15.84 4.21 -6.01
CA PRO A 428 -15.66 3.10 -5.07
C PRO A 428 -14.20 2.64 -4.99
N SER A 429 -13.80 2.28 -3.78
CA SER A 429 -12.50 1.67 -3.50
C SER A 429 -12.64 0.47 -2.58
N ILE A 430 -11.69 -0.47 -2.67
CA ILE A 430 -11.55 -1.56 -1.73
C ILE A 430 -10.67 -1.09 -0.57
N VAL A 431 -11.17 -1.23 0.66
CA VAL A 431 -10.44 -0.81 1.86
C VAL A 431 -10.12 -2.03 2.72
N PRO A 432 -8.82 -2.40 2.85
CA PRO A 432 -8.42 -3.43 3.80
C PRO A 432 -8.76 -3.04 5.23
N THR A 433 -9.45 -3.93 5.94
CA THR A 433 -9.87 -3.69 7.33
C THR A 433 -8.68 -3.86 8.26
N SER A 434 -8.38 -2.87 9.09
CA SER A 434 -7.34 -2.99 10.14
C SER A 434 -7.86 -3.78 11.34
N LEU A 435 -6.95 -4.35 12.15
CA LEU A 435 -7.33 -5.10 13.35
C LEU A 435 -8.19 -4.27 14.36
N PRO A 436 -7.90 -2.98 14.63
CA PRO A 436 -8.77 -2.15 15.45
C PRO A 436 -10.14 -1.92 14.83
N ALA A 437 -10.22 -1.69 13.51
CA ALA A 437 -11.47 -1.53 12.80
C ALA A 437 -12.31 -2.82 12.86
N LEU A 438 -11.68 -3.99 12.61
CA LEU A 438 -12.34 -5.28 12.75
C LEU A 438 -12.90 -5.50 14.16
N THR A 439 -12.14 -5.16 15.21
CA THR A 439 -12.60 -5.30 16.62
C THR A 439 -13.84 -4.42 16.87
N ARG A 440 -13.83 -3.18 16.37
CA ARG A 440 -14.99 -2.28 16.45
C ARG A 440 -16.20 -2.88 15.75
N GLU A 441 -16.03 -3.35 14.53
CA GLU A 441 -17.15 -3.88 13.73
C GLU A 441 -17.71 -5.17 14.30
N LEU A 442 -16.89 -6.05 14.85
CA LEU A 442 -17.35 -7.25 15.58
C LEU A 442 -18.12 -6.89 16.85
N SER A 443 -17.76 -5.78 17.52
CA SER A 443 -18.56 -5.25 18.65
C SER A 443 -19.89 -4.68 18.22
N VAL A 444 -19.97 -4.14 16.99
CA VAL A 444 -21.23 -3.69 16.38
C VAL A 444 -22.07 -4.88 15.90
N ALA A 445 -21.42 -5.92 15.32
CA ALA A 445 -22.12 -7.07 14.73
C ALA A 445 -22.83 -7.96 15.75
N ALA A 446 -22.24 -8.18 16.94
CA ALA A 446 -22.76 -9.09 17.93
C ALA A 446 -22.61 -8.56 19.37
N THR A 447 -23.41 -9.09 20.28
CA THR A 447 -23.22 -8.93 21.73
C THR A 447 -22.27 -10.01 22.21
N TRP A 448 -21.12 -9.62 22.73
CA TRP A 448 -20.12 -10.55 23.23
C TRP A 448 -20.31 -10.79 24.72
N GLU A 449 -20.26 -12.05 25.15
CA GLU A 449 -20.42 -12.45 26.54
C GLU A 449 -19.31 -13.41 26.97
N LYS A 450 -18.84 -13.24 28.20
CA LYS A 450 -17.95 -14.18 28.89
C LYS A 450 -18.58 -14.65 30.17
N TYR A 451 -18.33 -15.91 30.55
CA TYR A 451 -18.79 -16.44 31.83
C TYR A 451 -17.97 -15.85 32.99
N ASP A 452 -18.64 -15.23 33.94
CA ASP A 452 -18.03 -14.77 35.19
C ASP A 452 -18.33 -15.78 36.31
N GLY A 453 -17.34 -16.54 36.76
CA GLY A 453 -17.48 -17.55 37.82
C GLY A 453 -17.80 -16.98 39.21
N ARG A 454 -17.73 -15.64 39.40
CA ARG A 454 -18.15 -15.00 40.66
C ARG A 454 -19.63 -14.61 40.62
N ALA A 455 -20.10 -14.18 39.46
CA ALA A 455 -21.49 -13.88 39.26
C ALA A 455 -22.31 -15.13 38.91
N GLU A 456 -21.62 -16.24 38.61
CA GLU A 456 -22.23 -17.50 38.07
C GLU A 456 -23.12 -17.27 36.87
N ASP A 457 -22.78 -16.22 36.05
CA ASP A 457 -23.60 -15.81 34.90
C ASP A 457 -22.75 -15.29 33.76
N TRP A 458 -23.38 -15.16 32.57
CA TRP A 458 -22.78 -14.57 31.37
C TRP A 458 -22.84 -13.04 31.43
N VAL A 459 -21.68 -12.41 31.44
CA VAL A 459 -21.56 -10.95 31.47
C VAL A 459 -21.06 -10.40 30.16
N ARG A 460 -21.58 -9.24 29.76
CA ARG A 460 -21.14 -8.54 28.53
C ARG A 460 -19.65 -8.26 28.56
N SER A 461 -19.01 -8.41 27.40
CA SER A 461 -17.59 -8.20 27.18
C SER A 461 -17.37 -7.58 25.82
N ASP A 462 -16.26 -6.88 25.63
CA ASP A 462 -15.80 -6.54 24.29
C ASP A 462 -15.24 -7.77 23.56
N PRO A 463 -15.19 -7.76 22.22
CA PRO A 463 -14.52 -8.81 21.44
C PRO A 463 -13.07 -8.99 21.92
N PRO A 464 -12.67 -10.20 22.38
CA PRO A 464 -11.30 -10.38 22.90
C PRO A 464 -10.27 -10.26 21.80
N GLN A 465 -9.21 -9.49 22.01
CA GLN A 465 -8.13 -9.29 21.04
C GLN A 465 -7.57 -10.60 20.47
N ARG A 466 -7.47 -11.65 21.28
CA ARG A 466 -7.00 -12.96 20.85
C ARG A 466 -7.89 -13.56 19.74
N HIS A 467 -9.22 -13.46 19.86
CA HIS A 467 -10.17 -13.99 18.87
C HIS A 467 -10.19 -13.11 17.60
N THR A 468 -10.20 -11.80 17.78
CA THR A 468 -10.15 -10.87 16.65
C THR A 468 -8.85 -10.98 15.86
N SER A 469 -7.69 -11.20 16.53
CA SER A 469 -6.41 -11.44 15.84
C SER A 469 -6.42 -12.75 15.05
N VAL A 470 -7.00 -13.82 15.60
CA VAL A 470 -7.12 -15.11 14.87
C VAL A 470 -7.97 -14.95 13.62
N LEU A 471 -9.12 -14.26 13.70
CA LEU A 471 -9.95 -13.96 12.52
C LEU A 471 -9.20 -13.07 11.52
N TYR A 472 -8.54 -12.02 11.99
CA TYR A 472 -7.79 -11.09 11.16
C TYR A 472 -6.64 -11.77 10.38
N ASP A 473 -6.01 -12.79 10.97
CA ASP A 473 -4.85 -13.50 10.41
C ASP A 473 -5.23 -14.81 9.69
N ALA A 474 -6.52 -15.13 9.57
CA ALA A 474 -7.03 -16.40 9.06
C ALA A 474 -6.65 -16.70 7.59
N GLN A 475 -6.47 -15.69 6.74
CA GLN A 475 -6.18 -15.80 5.30
C GLN A 475 -7.20 -16.60 4.46
N ASN A 476 -7.97 -17.46 5.09
CA ASN A 476 -9.02 -18.28 4.48
C ASN A 476 -10.29 -18.15 5.31
N PHE A 477 -11.30 -17.54 4.72
CA PHE A 477 -12.55 -17.20 5.38
C PHE A 477 -13.65 -18.14 4.89
N ARG A 478 -14.57 -18.53 5.79
CA ARG A 478 -15.64 -19.52 5.50
C ARG A 478 -16.95 -18.87 5.13
N HIS A 479 -17.24 -17.70 5.68
CA HIS A 479 -18.52 -17.02 5.56
C HIS A 479 -18.45 -15.74 4.74
N LEU A 480 -17.30 -15.06 4.74
CA LEU A 480 -17.11 -13.85 3.94
C LEU A 480 -17.11 -14.18 2.44
N LEU A 481 -17.94 -13.47 1.69
CA LEU A 481 -17.98 -13.62 0.24
C LEU A 481 -16.68 -13.14 -0.41
N PRO A 482 -16.16 -13.84 -1.43
CA PRO A 482 -14.98 -13.41 -2.16
C PRO A 482 -15.28 -12.14 -2.98
N LEU A 483 -14.36 -11.18 -2.99
CA LEU A 483 -14.44 -9.96 -3.77
C LEU A 483 -13.27 -9.88 -4.75
N ALA A 484 -13.57 -10.03 -6.04
CA ALA A 484 -12.58 -9.94 -7.12
C ALA A 484 -12.30 -8.50 -7.56
N GLY A 485 -13.18 -7.56 -7.25
CA GLY A 485 -13.03 -6.14 -7.61
C GLY A 485 -14.33 -5.36 -7.51
N VAL A 486 -14.25 -4.08 -7.87
CA VAL A 486 -15.41 -3.17 -7.95
C VAL A 486 -15.68 -2.78 -9.41
N ALA A 487 -16.95 -2.57 -9.74
CA ALA A 487 -17.37 -2.06 -11.04
C ALA A 487 -18.06 -0.70 -10.85
N ARG A 488 -17.72 0.27 -11.69
CA ARG A 488 -18.17 1.68 -11.63
C ARG A 488 -19.23 2.02 -12.67
N GLN A 489 -19.55 1.04 -13.49
CA GLN A 489 -20.52 1.07 -14.58
C GLN A 489 -20.97 -0.34 -14.93
N PRO A 490 -21.98 -0.53 -15.82
CA PRO A 490 -22.29 -1.83 -16.40
C PRO A 490 -21.06 -2.46 -17.05
N TYR A 491 -20.93 -3.77 -16.92
CA TYR A 491 -19.78 -4.54 -17.42
C TYR A 491 -20.22 -5.89 -17.95
N PHE A 492 -19.41 -6.51 -18.81
CA PHE A 492 -19.73 -7.82 -19.36
C PHE A 492 -19.22 -8.94 -18.44
N ARG A 493 -20.02 -9.97 -18.29
CA ARG A 493 -19.62 -11.21 -17.62
C ARG A 493 -18.65 -11.98 -18.52
N GLU A 494 -17.56 -12.49 -17.97
CA GLU A 494 -16.49 -13.13 -18.76
C GLU A 494 -16.91 -14.46 -19.38
N SER A 495 -17.78 -15.22 -18.69
CA SER A 495 -18.15 -16.59 -19.12
C SER A 495 -19.04 -16.64 -20.38
N ASP A 496 -19.92 -15.68 -20.57
CA ASP A 496 -20.95 -15.65 -21.63
C ASP A 496 -21.07 -14.31 -22.34
N GLY A 497 -20.42 -13.28 -21.78
CA GLY A 497 -20.48 -11.92 -22.29
C GLY A 497 -21.83 -11.24 -22.08
N GLU A 498 -22.65 -11.70 -21.16
CA GLU A 498 -23.86 -11.00 -20.74
C GLU A 498 -23.51 -9.66 -20.08
N LEU A 499 -24.23 -8.61 -20.42
CA LEU A 499 -24.05 -7.30 -19.82
C LEU A 499 -24.73 -7.22 -18.45
N ILE A 500 -23.95 -7.07 -17.38
CA ILE A 500 -24.43 -6.89 -16.01
C ILE A 500 -24.77 -5.42 -15.80
N ILE A 501 -26.06 -5.11 -15.65
CA ILE A 501 -26.60 -3.75 -15.47
C ILE A 501 -27.11 -3.50 -14.05
N GLN A 502 -27.10 -4.50 -13.20
CA GLN A 502 -27.57 -4.37 -11.82
C GLN A 502 -26.40 -4.03 -10.88
N PRO A 503 -26.55 -3.02 -10.01
CA PRO A 503 -25.57 -2.71 -8.97
C PRO A 503 -25.60 -3.74 -7.84
N GLY A 504 -24.62 -3.68 -6.94
CA GLY A 504 -24.49 -4.58 -5.82
C GLY A 504 -23.55 -5.76 -6.12
N TYR A 505 -23.57 -6.76 -5.23
CA TYR A 505 -22.68 -7.92 -5.34
C TYR A 505 -23.20 -8.94 -6.35
N ASP A 506 -22.44 -9.19 -7.40
CA ASP A 506 -22.71 -10.27 -8.35
C ASP A 506 -21.90 -11.52 -8.00
N LYS A 507 -22.61 -12.61 -7.70
CA LYS A 507 -22.02 -13.89 -7.30
C LYS A 507 -21.23 -14.57 -8.41
N SER A 508 -21.60 -14.35 -9.68
CA SER A 508 -20.98 -15.02 -10.82
C SER A 508 -19.61 -14.44 -11.15
N THR A 509 -19.42 -13.13 -10.99
CA THR A 509 -18.17 -12.43 -11.25
C THR A 509 -17.41 -12.08 -9.97
N GLN A 510 -18.04 -12.25 -8.80
CA GLN A 510 -17.50 -11.85 -7.50
C GLN A 510 -17.13 -10.34 -7.45
N ARG A 511 -17.85 -9.50 -8.20
CA ARG A 511 -17.65 -8.05 -8.23
C ARG A 511 -18.78 -7.33 -7.54
N PHE A 512 -18.44 -6.17 -6.99
CA PHE A 512 -19.42 -5.27 -6.39
C PHE A 512 -19.64 -4.06 -7.29
N GLY A 513 -20.84 -3.95 -7.88
CA GLY A 513 -21.24 -2.82 -8.73
C GLY A 513 -21.67 -1.62 -7.90
N VAL A 514 -21.00 -0.47 -8.06
CA VAL A 514 -21.33 0.80 -7.43
C VAL A 514 -21.65 1.80 -8.53
N PHE A 515 -22.87 1.80 -9.02
CA PHE A 515 -23.37 2.73 -10.04
C PHE A 515 -24.89 2.79 -10.00
N ASP A 516 -25.46 3.88 -10.49
CA ASP A 516 -26.89 4.01 -10.70
C ASP A 516 -27.24 3.56 -12.14
N PRO A 517 -28.01 2.47 -12.32
CA PRO A 517 -28.36 1.97 -13.65
C PRO A 517 -29.09 2.98 -14.53
N LYS A 518 -29.82 3.92 -13.92
CA LYS A 518 -30.59 4.94 -14.64
C LYS A 518 -29.72 5.93 -15.42
N GLN A 519 -28.44 6.06 -15.01
CA GLN A 519 -27.48 6.91 -15.72
C GLN A 519 -26.97 6.29 -17.03
N PHE A 520 -27.12 4.97 -17.20
CA PHE A 520 -26.58 4.21 -18.32
C PHE A 520 -27.73 3.73 -19.24
N ALA A 521 -28.34 4.67 -19.93
CA ALA A 521 -29.37 4.35 -20.94
C ALA A 521 -28.67 3.83 -22.22
N ILE A 522 -28.65 2.50 -22.38
CA ILE A 522 -27.98 1.85 -23.52
C ILE A 522 -29.00 1.71 -24.65
N PRO A 523 -28.80 2.39 -25.81
CA PRO A 523 -29.68 2.26 -26.96
C PRO A 523 -29.71 0.83 -27.53
N GLU A 524 -30.75 0.55 -28.34
CA GLU A 524 -30.81 -0.74 -29.05
C GLU A 524 -29.52 -0.96 -29.87
N PRO A 525 -28.86 -2.11 -29.78
CA PRO A 525 -27.59 -2.35 -30.45
C PRO A 525 -27.81 -2.65 -31.95
N THR A 526 -27.89 -1.58 -32.73
CA THR A 526 -27.98 -1.57 -34.19
C THR A 526 -26.69 -0.97 -34.78
N LEU A 527 -26.39 -1.26 -36.05
CA LEU A 527 -25.27 -0.65 -36.76
C LEU A 527 -25.39 0.88 -36.83
N GLU A 528 -26.61 1.41 -36.96
CA GLU A 528 -26.88 2.84 -37.02
C GLU A 528 -26.54 3.52 -35.69
N ASN A 529 -27.04 2.97 -34.58
CA ASN A 529 -26.72 3.45 -33.24
C ASN A 529 -25.23 3.31 -32.90
N ALA A 530 -24.58 2.25 -33.38
CA ALA A 530 -23.12 2.06 -33.20
C ALA A 530 -22.32 3.15 -33.97
N LYS A 531 -22.72 3.53 -35.17
CA LYS A 531 -22.09 4.61 -35.94
C LYS A 531 -22.28 5.96 -35.23
N ALA A 532 -23.52 6.29 -34.84
CA ALA A 532 -23.81 7.53 -34.11
C ALA A 532 -23.02 7.59 -32.77
N ALA A 533 -22.90 6.46 -32.06
CA ALA A 533 -22.09 6.36 -30.87
C ALA A 533 -20.60 6.58 -31.14
N LEU A 534 -20.08 6.08 -32.27
CA LEU A 534 -18.68 6.30 -32.65
C LEU A 534 -18.43 7.78 -32.99
N GLU A 535 -19.31 8.42 -33.76
CA GLU A 535 -19.24 9.85 -34.09
C GLU A 535 -19.20 10.69 -32.79
N MET A 536 -20.06 10.38 -31.82
CA MET A 536 -20.10 11.03 -30.52
C MET A 536 -18.76 10.90 -29.75
N LEU A 537 -18.10 9.73 -29.80
CA LEU A 537 -16.80 9.52 -29.20
C LEU A 537 -15.70 10.26 -29.96
N GLU A 538 -15.74 10.27 -31.30
CA GLU A 538 -14.76 10.95 -32.14
C GLU A 538 -14.80 12.48 -32.00
N ASP A 539 -15.97 13.05 -31.73
CA ASP A 539 -16.14 14.50 -31.48
C ASP A 539 -15.30 14.97 -30.26
N LEU A 540 -15.08 14.12 -29.28
CA LEU A 540 -14.21 14.41 -28.12
C LEU A 540 -12.76 14.68 -28.52
N PHE A 541 -12.34 14.17 -29.67
CA PHE A 541 -10.98 14.31 -30.19
C PHE A 541 -10.83 15.42 -31.24
N SER A 542 -11.86 16.23 -31.46
CA SER A 542 -11.88 17.25 -32.54
C SER A 542 -10.74 18.27 -32.46
N GLU A 543 -10.24 18.57 -31.27
CA GLU A 543 -9.13 19.52 -31.06
C GLU A 543 -7.78 18.82 -30.70
N PHE A 544 -7.73 17.47 -30.70
CA PHE A 544 -6.48 16.73 -30.54
C PHE A 544 -5.83 16.46 -31.92
N HIS A 545 -4.56 16.75 -32.04
CA HIS A 545 -3.78 16.49 -33.25
C HIS A 545 -3.01 15.16 -33.11
N PHE A 546 -3.61 14.06 -33.56
CA PHE A 546 -2.93 12.77 -33.66
C PHE A 546 -1.97 12.76 -34.85
N VAL A 547 -0.82 12.10 -34.69
CA VAL A 547 0.19 12.03 -35.77
C VAL A 547 -0.34 11.18 -36.92
N GLU A 548 -0.95 10.04 -36.61
CA GLU A 548 -1.57 9.14 -37.60
C GLU A 548 -3.02 8.80 -37.20
N ALA A 549 -3.80 8.33 -38.15
CA ALA A 549 -5.16 7.85 -37.90
C ALA A 549 -5.17 6.63 -36.94
N THR A 550 -4.09 5.83 -36.95
CA THR A 550 -3.89 4.72 -36.04
C THR A 550 -3.69 5.16 -34.59
N ASP A 551 -3.14 6.35 -34.34
CA ASP A 551 -3.02 6.92 -32.99
C ASP A 551 -4.40 7.33 -32.43
N LYS A 552 -5.27 7.89 -33.27
CA LYS A 552 -6.68 8.17 -32.91
C LYS A 552 -7.43 6.88 -32.58
N ALA A 553 -7.24 5.83 -33.39
CA ALA A 553 -7.84 4.53 -33.15
C ALA A 553 -7.30 3.89 -31.84
N ALA A 554 -6.01 4.06 -31.54
CA ALA A 554 -5.42 3.63 -30.26
C ALA A 554 -6.03 4.38 -29.07
N ALA A 555 -6.28 5.69 -29.20
CA ALA A 555 -6.95 6.48 -28.16
C ALA A 555 -8.42 6.02 -27.97
N LEU A 556 -9.15 5.71 -29.03
CA LEU A 556 -10.49 5.11 -28.94
C LEU A 556 -10.43 3.75 -28.23
N SER A 557 -9.45 2.89 -28.58
CA SER A 557 -9.30 1.59 -27.92
C SER A 557 -8.93 1.70 -26.43
N ALA A 558 -8.22 2.77 -26.05
CA ALA A 558 -7.97 3.09 -24.64
C ALA A 558 -9.28 3.45 -23.89
N ILE A 559 -10.16 4.24 -24.52
CA ILE A 559 -11.52 4.53 -23.99
C ILE A 559 -12.33 3.23 -23.84
N PHE A 560 -12.33 2.36 -24.87
CA PHE A 560 -13.01 1.06 -24.79
C PHE A 560 -12.44 0.22 -23.64
N THR A 561 -11.11 0.17 -23.54
CA THR A 561 -10.43 -0.54 -22.44
C THR A 561 -10.81 0.04 -21.07
N ALA A 562 -10.93 1.36 -20.94
CA ALA A 562 -11.36 2.02 -19.71
C ALA A 562 -12.77 1.57 -19.29
N VAL A 563 -13.70 1.49 -20.25
CA VAL A 563 -15.09 1.08 -19.99
C VAL A 563 -15.19 -0.40 -19.61
N VAL A 564 -14.51 -1.29 -20.34
CA VAL A 564 -14.66 -2.75 -20.14
C VAL A 564 -13.55 -3.36 -19.30
N ARG A 565 -12.68 -2.56 -18.67
CA ARG A 565 -11.54 -3.09 -17.90
C ARG A 565 -11.92 -4.11 -16.83
N PRO A 566 -13.05 -3.99 -16.11
CA PRO A 566 -13.51 -5.02 -15.20
C PRO A 566 -13.71 -6.40 -15.84
N THR A 567 -14.11 -6.45 -17.12
CA THR A 567 -14.34 -7.67 -17.88
C THR A 567 -13.03 -8.32 -18.35
N LEU A 568 -11.97 -7.52 -18.63
CA LEU A 568 -10.75 -8.02 -19.27
C LEU A 568 -9.81 -8.67 -18.25
N PRO A 569 -9.39 -9.93 -18.43
CA PRO A 569 -8.39 -10.57 -17.56
C PRO A 569 -7.06 -9.79 -17.61
N HIS A 570 -6.63 -9.39 -18.78
CA HIS A 570 -5.46 -8.53 -18.99
C HIS A 570 -5.70 -7.58 -20.17
N ALA A 571 -4.99 -6.47 -20.17
CA ALA A 571 -5.07 -5.44 -21.20
C ALA A 571 -3.71 -4.76 -21.37
N PRO A 572 -3.41 -4.18 -22.57
CA PRO A 572 -2.23 -3.37 -22.73
C PRO A 572 -2.30 -2.11 -21.86
N ALA A 573 -1.15 -1.56 -21.52
CA ALA A 573 -1.07 -0.18 -21.07
C ALA A 573 -1.10 0.76 -22.28
N PHE A 574 -1.42 2.03 -22.05
CA PHE A 574 -1.40 3.05 -23.10
C PHE A 574 -0.44 4.16 -22.68
N HIS A 575 0.41 4.59 -23.62
CA HIS A 575 1.38 5.66 -23.40
C HIS A 575 1.12 6.82 -24.36
N VAL A 576 0.81 8.00 -23.82
CA VAL A 576 0.61 9.20 -24.61
C VAL A 576 1.93 9.94 -24.73
N ARG A 577 2.44 10.03 -25.98
CA ARG A 577 3.72 10.63 -26.31
C ARG A 577 3.52 11.90 -27.13
N ALA A 578 4.32 12.92 -26.87
CA ALA A 578 4.40 14.12 -27.66
C ALA A 578 5.84 14.65 -27.75
N PRO A 579 6.19 15.43 -28.78
CA PRO A 579 7.54 15.97 -28.94
C PRO A 579 7.86 17.10 -27.95
N VAL A 580 6.84 17.84 -27.49
CA VAL A 580 7.02 19.03 -26.64
C VAL A 580 6.07 19.03 -25.43
N PHE A 581 6.44 19.79 -24.39
CA PHE A 581 5.56 19.99 -23.22
C PHE A 581 4.33 20.87 -23.57
N GLY A 582 3.28 20.78 -22.77
CA GLY A 582 2.02 21.51 -22.99
C GLY A 582 1.16 20.99 -24.15
N SER A 583 1.48 19.82 -24.72
CA SER A 583 0.79 19.22 -25.87
C SER A 583 -0.55 18.54 -25.56
N GLY A 584 -1.02 18.55 -24.31
CA GLY A 584 -2.28 17.92 -23.91
C GLY A 584 -2.20 16.42 -23.57
N LYS A 585 -0.99 15.85 -23.37
CA LYS A 585 -0.79 14.42 -23.01
C LYS A 585 -1.57 14.01 -21.75
N THR A 586 -1.32 14.70 -20.64
CA THR A 586 -2.00 14.45 -19.37
C THR A 586 -3.51 14.68 -19.48
N TYR A 587 -3.94 15.67 -20.27
CA TYR A 587 -5.35 15.94 -20.53
C TYR A 587 -6.04 14.81 -21.31
N LEU A 588 -5.34 14.18 -22.27
CA LEU A 588 -5.82 12.99 -22.97
C LEU A 588 -5.90 11.78 -22.02
N CYS A 589 -4.92 11.60 -21.13
CA CYS A 589 -4.97 10.56 -20.08
C CYS A 589 -6.17 10.79 -19.13
N GLU A 590 -6.45 12.03 -18.75
CA GLU A 590 -7.61 12.39 -17.94
C GLU A 590 -8.94 12.14 -18.66
N LEU A 591 -9.00 12.43 -19.98
CA LEU A 591 -10.16 12.12 -20.80
C LEU A 591 -10.44 10.61 -20.85
N ILE A 592 -9.42 9.80 -21.12
CA ILE A 592 -9.55 8.33 -21.12
C ILE A 592 -9.97 7.84 -19.71
N GLY A 593 -9.36 8.38 -18.67
CA GLY A 593 -9.66 8.01 -17.28
C GLY A 593 -11.09 8.34 -16.84
N ALA A 594 -11.68 9.41 -17.38
CA ALA A 594 -13.06 9.79 -17.09
C ALA A 594 -14.10 8.72 -17.51
N PHE A 595 -13.76 7.84 -18.45
CA PHE A 595 -14.57 6.69 -18.85
C PHE A 595 -14.47 5.52 -17.85
N ALA A 596 -13.34 5.37 -17.17
CA ALA A 596 -13.09 4.25 -16.25
C ALA A 596 -13.86 4.39 -14.91
N GLY A 597 -14.05 5.61 -14.43
CA GLY A 597 -14.71 5.88 -13.15
C GLY A 597 -14.99 7.37 -12.91
N PRO A 598 -15.80 7.70 -11.90
CA PRO A 598 -16.09 9.08 -11.52
C PRO A 598 -14.92 9.76 -10.79
N GLY A 599 -13.99 8.97 -10.22
CA GLY A 599 -12.76 9.47 -9.60
C GLY A 599 -11.73 9.92 -10.64
N GLY A 600 -10.69 10.58 -10.20
CA GLY A 600 -9.55 10.90 -11.07
C GLY A 600 -8.61 9.71 -11.27
N ASN A 601 -7.61 9.89 -12.13
CA ASN A 601 -6.54 8.92 -12.26
C ASN A 601 -5.65 8.91 -11.01
N ALA A 602 -5.26 7.73 -10.53
CA ALA A 602 -4.24 7.60 -9.49
C ALA A 602 -2.86 7.89 -10.12
N LYS A 603 -2.43 9.15 -10.01
CA LYS A 603 -1.18 9.64 -10.61
C LYS A 603 0.01 9.30 -9.73
N VAL A 604 1.03 8.69 -10.30
CA VAL A 604 2.26 8.31 -9.62
C VAL A 604 3.46 8.46 -10.56
N SER A 605 4.65 8.66 -10.01
CA SER A 605 5.89 8.62 -10.80
C SER A 605 6.23 7.20 -11.23
N TYR A 606 6.85 7.04 -12.40
CA TYR A 606 7.32 5.72 -12.85
C TYR A 606 8.45 5.22 -11.93
N PRO A 607 8.39 3.99 -11.41
CA PRO A 607 9.40 3.50 -10.46
C PRO A 607 10.76 3.29 -11.13
N THR A 608 11.82 3.71 -10.46
CA THR A 608 13.20 3.61 -10.97
C THR A 608 13.84 2.25 -10.70
N THR A 609 13.36 1.52 -9.69
CA THR A 609 13.88 0.20 -9.31
C THR A 609 12.78 -0.86 -9.29
N SER A 610 13.17 -2.14 -9.43
CA SER A 610 12.21 -3.26 -9.35
C SER A 610 11.58 -3.40 -7.97
N GLU A 611 12.29 -3.02 -6.90
CA GLU A 611 11.75 -3.07 -5.55
C GLU A 611 10.70 -1.98 -5.34
N GLU A 612 10.95 -0.77 -5.80
CA GLU A 612 10.01 0.34 -5.77
C GLU A 612 8.76 0.01 -6.60
N ALA A 613 8.94 -0.54 -7.82
CA ALA A 613 7.84 -0.97 -8.67
C ALA A 613 6.90 -1.95 -7.93
N THR A 614 7.47 -2.92 -7.20
CA THR A 614 6.67 -3.88 -6.43
C THR A 614 5.90 -3.19 -5.31
N LYS A 615 6.53 -2.28 -4.57
CA LYS A 615 5.90 -1.55 -3.45
C LYS A 615 4.77 -0.64 -3.92
N VAL A 616 5.03 0.18 -4.94
CA VAL A 616 4.06 1.16 -5.46
C VAL A 616 2.86 0.45 -6.08
N ILE A 617 3.11 -0.49 -6.99
CA ILE A 617 2.02 -1.18 -7.71
C ILE A 617 1.13 -1.98 -6.76
N LEU A 618 1.71 -2.75 -5.83
CA LEU A 618 0.90 -3.52 -4.88
C LEU A 618 0.03 -2.60 -3.99
N SER A 619 0.61 -1.52 -3.47
CA SER A 619 -0.13 -0.59 -2.59
C SER A 619 -1.30 0.08 -3.30
N LEU A 620 -1.16 0.42 -4.58
CA LEU A 620 -2.24 0.98 -5.40
C LEU A 620 -3.31 -0.07 -5.70
N LEU A 621 -2.92 -1.26 -6.19
CA LEU A 621 -3.87 -2.31 -6.56
C LEU A 621 -4.69 -2.84 -5.38
N LEU A 622 -4.19 -2.74 -4.15
CA LEU A 622 -4.95 -3.07 -2.93
C LEU A 622 -6.25 -2.27 -2.81
N THR A 623 -6.29 -1.05 -3.31
CA THR A 623 -7.48 -0.18 -3.29
C THR A 623 -8.36 -0.31 -4.52
N SER A 624 -7.93 -1.09 -5.52
CA SER A 624 -8.64 -1.30 -6.79
C SER A 624 -9.01 0.01 -7.53
N PRO A 625 -8.04 0.89 -7.82
CA PRO A 625 -8.30 2.13 -8.55
C PRO A 625 -8.74 1.80 -9.98
N ALA A 626 -9.60 2.67 -10.56
CA ALA A 626 -10.01 2.52 -11.96
C ALA A 626 -8.82 2.66 -12.93
N VAL A 627 -7.97 3.65 -12.66
CA VAL A 627 -6.82 4.01 -13.50
C VAL A 627 -5.59 4.26 -12.62
N ILE A 628 -4.46 3.74 -13.05
CA ILE A 628 -3.13 4.09 -12.55
C ILE A 628 -2.39 4.79 -13.69
N GLU A 629 -2.00 6.03 -13.47
CA GLU A 629 -1.29 6.87 -14.45
C GLU A 629 0.13 7.15 -13.98
N PHE A 630 1.11 6.75 -14.81
CA PHE A 630 2.49 7.20 -14.69
C PHE A 630 2.60 8.55 -15.41
N ASP A 631 2.43 9.62 -14.64
CA ASP A 631 2.35 10.97 -15.18
C ASP A 631 3.76 11.59 -15.33
N ASP A 632 3.90 12.39 -16.41
CA ASP A 632 5.08 13.18 -16.74
C ASP A 632 6.40 12.39 -16.66
N MET A 633 6.43 11.24 -17.35
CA MET A 633 7.61 10.37 -17.39
C MET A 633 8.76 11.07 -18.13
N ASP A 634 9.91 11.11 -17.48
CA ASP A 634 11.20 11.57 -18.00
C ASP A 634 12.13 10.42 -18.40
N THR A 635 11.74 9.19 -18.13
CA THR A 635 12.43 7.95 -18.50
C THR A 635 11.51 7.02 -19.27
N ASP A 636 12.11 6.17 -20.10
CA ASP A 636 11.38 5.12 -20.81
C ASP A 636 10.70 4.12 -19.85
N TRP A 637 9.68 3.42 -20.35
CA TRP A 637 9.07 2.30 -19.63
C TRP A 637 10.09 1.18 -19.44
N ILE A 638 10.80 1.19 -18.32
CA ILE A 638 11.78 0.14 -17.97
C ILE A 638 11.03 -1.14 -17.57
N PRO A 639 11.38 -2.33 -18.13
CA PRO A 639 10.63 -3.56 -17.93
C PRO A 639 10.91 -4.22 -16.56
N HIS A 640 10.47 -3.59 -15.46
CA HIS A 640 10.50 -4.21 -14.13
C HIS A 640 9.61 -5.45 -14.06
N GLY A 641 9.98 -6.45 -13.28
CA GLY A 641 9.26 -7.72 -13.17
C GLY A 641 7.78 -7.56 -12.82
N THR A 642 7.45 -6.69 -11.86
CA THR A 642 6.07 -6.39 -11.44
C THR A 642 5.29 -5.68 -12.54
N ILE A 643 5.89 -4.70 -13.23
CA ILE A 643 5.27 -4.01 -14.38
C ILE A 643 4.91 -5.01 -15.50
N LYS A 644 5.80 -5.96 -15.80
CA LYS A 644 5.51 -7.00 -16.80
C LYS A 644 4.36 -7.89 -16.38
N ARG A 645 4.33 -8.30 -15.10
CA ARG A 645 3.27 -9.19 -14.57
C ARG A 645 1.91 -8.49 -14.53
N MET A 646 1.82 -7.22 -14.10
CA MET A 646 0.55 -6.50 -14.00
C MET A 646 -0.18 -6.34 -15.35
N LEU A 647 0.54 -6.38 -16.48
CA LEU A 647 -0.02 -6.25 -17.83
C LEU A 647 -0.46 -7.59 -18.43
N THR A 648 -0.03 -8.73 -17.88
CA THR A 648 -0.24 -10.05 -18.48
C THR A 648 -0.80 -11.11 -17.53
N ALA A 649 -0.99 -10.78 -16.27
CA ALA A 649 -1.60 -11.65 -15.28
C ALA A 649 -2.88 -11.02 -14.75
N GLU A 650 -3.89 -11.83 -14.45
CA GLU A 650 -5.16 -11.37 -13.85
C GLU A 650 -4.99 -10.89 -12.40
N GLN A 651 -4.02 -11.49 -11.73
CA GLN A 651 -3.71 -11.23 -10.34
C GLN A 651 -2.20 -11.29 -10.12
N ILE A 652 -1.72 -10.52 -9.18
CA ILE A 652 -0.35 -10.60 -8.69
C ILE A 652 -0.34 -10.81 -7.18
N THR A 653 0.57 -11.66 -6.72
CA THR A 653 0.80 -11.91 -5.29
C THR A 653 2.15 -11.35 -4.92
N ASP A 654 2.18 -10.49 -3.90
CA ASP A 654 3.42 -9.97 -3.37
C ASP A 654 3.27 -9.59 -1.88
N ARG A 655 4.38 -9.21 -1.24
CA ARG A 655 4.40 -8.88 0.19
C ARG A 655 3.93 -7.45 0.43
N ILE A 656 3.02 -7.27 1.38
CA ILE A 656 2.55 -5.93 1.80
C ILE A 656 3.68 -5.23 2.57
N LEU A 657 3.98 -3.98 2.18
CA LEU A 657 4.99 -3.16 2.84
C LEU A 657 4.62 -2.92 4.31
N GLY A 658 5.60 -3.09 5.22
CA GLY A 658 5.41 -2.84 6.66
C GLY A 658 4.69 -3.95 7.42
N VAL A 659 4.20 -4.99 6.75
CA VAL A 659 3.52 -6.13 7.39
C VAL A 659 4.11 -7.45 6.89
N SER A 660 4.22 -8.44 7.78
CA SER A 660 4.70 -9.77 7.38
C SER A 660 3.57 -10.61 6.75
N LYS A 661 2.80 -10.01 5.83
CA LYS A 661 1.72 -10.67 5.09
C LYS A 661 1.92 -10.49 3.58
N THR A 662 1.45 -11.46 2.82
CA THR A 662 1.28 -11.34 1.37
C THR A 662 -0.18 -11.03 1.05
N ALA A 663 -0.42 -10.33 -0.05
CA ALA A 663 -1.75 -10.17 -0.62
C ALA A 663 -1.75 -10.55 -2.10
N THR A 664 -2.85 -11.13 -2.54
CA THR A 664 -3.14 -11.35 -3.96
C THR A 664 -4.12 -10.29 -4.40
N VAL A 665 -3.72 -9.47 -5.38
CA VAL A 665 -4.52 -8.34 -5.86
C VAL A 665 -4.84 -8.48 -7.34
N SER A 666 -6.02 -8.01 -7.72
CA SER A 666 -6.44 -7.94 -9.12
C SER A 666 -5.63 -6.87 -9.87
N THR A 667 -5.28 -7.13 -11.12
CA THR A 667 -4.59 -6.19 -12.01
C THR A 667 -5.55 -5.44 -12.93
N ARG A 668 -6.85 -5.48 -12.67
CA ARG A 668 -7.92 -4.97 -13.55
C ARG A 668 -8.11 -3.45 -13.45
N SER A 669 -7.03 -2.71 -13.20
CA SER A 669 -6.94 -1.26 -13.40
C SER A 669 -6.48 -0.96 -14.83
N LEU A 670 -6.88 0.17 -15.39
CA LEU A 670 -6.29 0.69 -16.64
C LEU A 670 -4.94 1.34 -16.30
N PHE A 671 -3.91 1.00 -17.08
CA PHE A 671 -2.57 1.58 -16.92
C PHE A 671 -2.31 2.59 -18.04
N LEU A 672 -2.04 3.82 -17.64
CA LEU A 672 -1.70 4.92 -18.54
C LEU A 672 -0.29 5.42 -18.23
N GLY A 673 0.34 6.06 -19.20
CA GLY A 673 1.57 6.82 -19.01
C GLY A 673 1.63 8.01 -19.95
N SER A 674 2.28 9.07 -19.52
CA SER A 674 2.50 10.26 -20.33
C SER A 674 3.95 10.71 -20.25
N GLY A 675 4.54 11.16 -21.37
CA GLY A 675 5.91 11.64 -21.36
C GLY A 675 6.35 12.32 -22.68
N ASN A 676 7.45 13.06 -22.62
CA ASN A 676 8.04 13.73 -23.78
C ASN A 676 9.15 12.85 -24.38
N ASN A 677 8.98 12.41 -25.61
CA ASN A 677 9.97 11.59 -26.34
C ASN A 677 10.43 10.31 -25.64
N VAL A 678 9.68 9.84 -24.65
CA VAL A 678 9.88 8.57 -23.96
C VAL A 678 8.83 7.55 -24.40
N GLY A 679 9.09 6.27 -24.19
CA GLY A 679 8.17 5.21 -24.62
C GLY A 679 8.51 3.85 -24.04
N PRO A 680 7.83 2.79 -24.45
CA PRO A 680 8.13 1.43 -24.04
C PRO A 680 9.45 0.95 -24.68
N VAL A 681 10.21 0.14 -23.92
CA VAL A 681 11.43 -0.49 -24.40
C VAL A 681 11.42 -1.99 -24.16
N ARG A 682 12.14 -2.77 -24.96
CA ARG A 682 12.35 -4.23 -24.81
C ARG A 682 11.02 -5.00 -24.75
N ASP A 683 10.81 -5.78 -23.68
CA ASP A 683 9.63 -6.63 -23.51
C ASP A 683 8.31 -5.84 -23.38
N LEU A 684 8.38 -4.54 -23.07
CA LEU A 684 7.21 -3.67 -23.00
C LEU A 684 6.75 -3.14 -24.38
N LEU A 685 7.57 -3.23 -25.42
CA LEU A 685 7.21 -2.87 -26.81
C LEU A 685 5.94 -3.60 -27.29
N ARG A 686 5.72 -4.84 -26.84
CA ARG A 686 4.53 -5.65 -27.18
C ARG A 686 3.41 -5.56 -26.13
N ARG A 687 3.52 -4.69 -25.11
CA ARG A 687 2.57 -4.60 -24.00
C ARG A 687 2.01 -3.22 -23.73
N VAL A 688 2.60 -2.22 -24.34
CA VAL A 688 2.21 -0.82 -24.21
C VAL A 688 1.91 -0.25 -25.58
N LEU A 689 0.66 0.16 -25.83
CA LEU A 689 0.28 0.89 -27.03
C LEU A 689 0.70 2.35 -26.87
N THR A 690 1.39 2.89 -27.87
CA THR A 690 1.75 4.31 -27.90
C THR A 690 0.76 5.09 -28.74
N ILE A 691 0.33 6.22 -28.22
CA ILE A 691 -0.56 7.21 -28.84
C ILE A 691 0.28 8.47 -29.06
N HIS A 692 0.53 8.83 -30.30
CA HIS A 692 1.31 10.02 -30.65
C HIS A 692 0.39 11.20 -30.92
N ILE A 693 0.62 12.29 -30.16
CA ILE A 693 -0.01 13.60 -30.44
C ILE A 693 1.08 14.62 -30.74
N ASP A 694 0.82 15.44 -31.76
CA ASP A 694 1.70 16.52 -32.15
C ASP A 694 0.89 17.80 -32.43
N PRO A 695 0.92 18.78 -31.52
CA PRO A 695 0.18 20.03 -31.68
C PRO A 695 0.63 20.86 -32.88
N ARG A 696 1.71 20.45 -33.61
CA ARG A 696 2.28 21.16 -34.76
C ARG A 696 2.59 22.63 -34.49
N CYS A 697 2.94 22.90 -33.23
CA CYS A 697 3.22 24.23 -32.72
C CYS A 697 4.42 24.21 -31.78
N SER A 698 5.27 25.19 -31.81
CA SER A 698 6.43 25.31 -30.94
C SER A 698 6.06 25.68 -29.50
N THR A 699 4.90 26.29 -29.28
CA THR A 699 4.44 26.76 -27.97
C THR A 699 2.98 26.34 -27.72
N PRO A 700 2.70 25.03 -27.55
CA PRO A 700 1.31 24.54 -27.41
C PRO A 700 0.58 25.11 -26.19
N ALA A 701 1.31 25.44 -25.12
CA ALA A 701 0.76 26.01 -23.90
C ALA A 701 0.09 27.39 -24.09
N THR A 702 0.30 28.05 -25.27
CA THR A 702 -0.34 29.33 -25.61
C THR A 702 -1.56 29.18 -26.53
N MET A 703 -1.89 27.95 -26.91
CA MET A 703 -3.06 27.68 -27.76
C MET A 703 -4.36 27.83 -26.95
N THR A 704 -5.40 28.30 -27.65
CA THR A 704 -6.75 28.42 -27.06
C THR A 704 -7.63 27.30 -27.62
N TYR A 705 -8.19 26.52 -26.73
CA TYR A 705 -9.11 25.43 -27.02
C TYR A 705 -10.54 25.89 -26.77
N LYS A 706 -11.50 25.46 -27.60
CA LYS A 706 -12.92 25.81 -27.48
C LYS A 706 -13.69 24.79 -26.65
N GLY A 707 -13.27 23.54 -26.70
CA GLY A 707 -13.92 22.43 -26.04
C GLY A 707 -13.25 22.02 -24.72
N PHE A 708 -14.05 21.44 -23.82
CA PHE A 708 -13.61 20.85 -22.56
C PHE A 708 -14.10 19.39 -22.50
N PRO A 709 -13.50 18.47 -23.31
CA PRO A 709 -13.98 17.11 -23.42
C PRO A 709 -13.92 16.32 -22.09
N VAL A 710 -12.97 16.58 -21.21
CA VAL A 710 -12.90 15.93 -19.89
C VAL A 710 -14.11 16.28 -19.04
N GLU A 711 -14.46 17.56 -18.93
CA GLU A 711 -15.61 18.06 -18.20
C GLU A 711 -16.93 17.60 -18.82
N LYS A 712 -16.99 17.57 -20.17
CA LYS A 712 -18.13 17.05 -20.92
C LYS A 712 -18.40 15.59 -20.56
N VAL A 713 -17.37 14.75 -20.62
CA VAL A 713 -17.48 13.33 -20.25
C VAL A 713 -17.82 13.16 -18.78
N ARG A 714 -17.16 13.86 -17.85
CA ARG A 714 -17.47 13.76 -16.41
C ARG A 714 -18.93 14.09 -16.11
N ARG A 715 -19.47 15.12 -16.75
CA ARG A 715 -20.87 15.54 -16.54
C ARG A 715 -21.87 14.56 -17.15
N GLN A 716 -21.58 13.97 -18.29
CA GLN A 716 -22.46 13.09 -19.07
C GLN A 716 -21.91 11.67 -19.18
N ARG A 717 -21.20 11.22 -18.12
CA ARG A 717 -20.46 9.97 -18.14
C ARG A 717 -21.32 8.76 -18.54
N GLY A 718 -22.54 8.71 -18.06
CA GLY A 718 -23.46 7.62 -18.38
C GLY A 718 -23.74 7.49 -19.87
N GLU A 719 -23.93 8.60 -20.59
CA GLU A 719 -24.16 8.64 -22.03
C GLU A 719 -22.94 8.15 -22.83
N TYR A 720 -21.74 8.65 -22.47
CA TYR A 720 -20.49 8.28 -23.14
C TYR A 720 -20.08 6.83 -22.91
N VAL A 721 -20.24 6.31 -21.70
CA VAL A 721 -20.04 4.90 -21.40
C VAL A 721 -21.05 4.03 -22.14
N SER A 722 -22.33 4.44 -22.18
CA SER A 722 -23.37 3.73 -22.93
C SER A 722 -23.08 3.71 -24.44
N ALA A 723 -22.48 4.74 -25.01
CA ALA A 723 -22.05 4.75 -26.42
C ALA A 723 -21.03 3.61 -26.68
N VAL A 724 -20.02 3.45 -25.84
CA VAL A 724 -19.04 2.36 -25.96
C VAL A 724 -19.72 0.99 -25.86
N LEU A 725 -20.57 0.82 -24.85
CA LEU A 725 -21.29 -0.45 -24.62
C LEU A 725 -22.23 -0.78 -25.80
N THR A 726 -22.89 0.23 -26.40
CA THR A 726 -23.74 0.09 -27.60
C THR A 726 -22.94 -0.42 -28.79
N ILE A 727 -21.76 0.14 -29.06
CA ILE A 727 -20.88 -0.31 -30.15
C ILE A 727 -20.49 -1.79 -29.95
N ILE A 728 -20.06 -2.15 -28.75
CA ILE A 728 -19.67 -3.51 -28.44
C ILE A 728 -20.84 -4.50 -28.59
N GLN A 729 -22.03 -4.14 -28.07
CA GLN A 729 -23.21 -4.97 -28.19
C GLN A 729 -23.69 -5.11 -29.65
N ALA A 730 -23.63 -4.01 -30.44
CA ALA A 730 -23.99 -4.04 -31.86
C ALA A 730 -23.04 -4.96 -32.65
N TRP A 731 -21.73 -4.89 -32.39
CA TRP A 731 -20.72 -5.80 -32.98
C TRP A 731 -21.00 -7.26 -32.61
N ARG A 732 -21.33 -7.52 -31.34
CA ARG A 732 -21.69 -8.88 -30.87
C ARG A 732 -22.96 -9.39 -31.56
N LYS A 733 -24.02 -8.55 -31.64
CA LYS A 733 -25.29 -8.89 -32.32
C LYS A 733 -25.09 -9.12 -33.82
N ALA A 734 -24.08 -8.49 -34.44
CA ALA A 734 -23.69 -8.71 -35.82
C ALA A 734 -22.93 -10.04 -36.06
N GLY A 735 -22.75 -10.87 -35.01
CA GLY A 735 -22.03 -12.12 -35.09
C GLY A 735 -20.53 -12.03 -34.86
N MET A 736 -20.06 -10.95 -34.23
CA MET A 736 -18.65 -10.72 -33.88
C MET A 736 -17.68 -10.81 -35.07
N PRO A 737 -17.91 -10.06 -36.15
CA PRO A 737 -17.07 -10.13 -37.34
C PRO A 737 -15.64 -9.70 -37.01
N LYS A 738 -14.65 -10.55 -37.38
CA LYS A 738 -13.23 -10.24 -37.22
C LYS A 738 -12.69 -9.68 -38.50
N SER A 739 -12.11 -8.50 -38.43
CA SER A 739 -11.44 -7.86 -39.56
C SER A 739 -10.13 -8.59 -39.87
N ASP A 740 -9.70 -8.56 -41.14
CA ASP A 740 -8.41 -9.07 -41.56
C ASP A 740 -7.30 -8.10 -41.12
N VAL A 741 -6.77 -8.31 -39.92
CA VAL A 741 -5.71 -7.51 -39.31
C VAL A 741 -4.63 -8.42 -38.72
N ASP A 742 -3.40 -7.93 -38.67
CA ASP A 742 -2.27 -8.67 -38.13
C ASP A 742 -2.55 -9.27 -36.73
N SER A 743 -2.10 -10.49 -36.51
CA SER A 743 -2.26 -11.17 -35.22
C SER A 743 -1.38 -10.53 -34.13
N ILE A 744 -1.95 -10.38 -32.93
CA ILE A 744 -1.21 -9.99 -31.74
C ILE A 744 -1.34 -11.11 -30.68
N VAL A 745 -0.22 -11.70 -30.29
CA VAL A 745 -0.22 -12.87 -29.39
C VAL A 745 -0.70 -12.52 -27.99
N THR A 746 -0.22 -11.42 -27.42
CA THR A 746 -0.45 -11.10 -26.00
C THR A 746 -1.90 -10.68 -25.72
N PHE A 747 -2.53 -9.91 -26.61
CA PHE A 747 -3.87 -9.33 -26.43
C PHE A 747 -4.86 -9.70 -27.54
N GLY A 748 -4.59 -10.83 -28.24
CA GLY A 748 -5.42 -11.32 -29.33
C GLY A 748 -6.78 -11.92 -28.92
N GLY A 749 -6.98 -12.18 -27.61
CA GLY A 749 -8.23 -12.69 -27.05
C GLY A 749 -9.22 -11.60 -26.65
N ALA A 750 -9.68 -11.63 -25.40
CA ALA A 750 -10.73 -10.76 -24.88
C ALA A 750 -10.51 -9.26 -25.17
N TRP A 751 -9.27 -8.74 -25.03
CA TRP A 751 -9.01 -7.34 -25.35
C TRP A 751 -9.31 -7.03 -26.82
N SER A 752 -8.87 -7.87 -27.75
CA SER A 752 -9.19 -7.66 -29.17
C SER A 752 -10.68 -7.74 -29.45
N ASP A 753 -11.40 -8.67 -28.80
CA ASP A 753 -12.83 -8.86 -28.98
C ASP A 753 -13.67 -7.68 -28.45
N TYR A 754 -13.23 -6.99 -27.40
CA TYR A 754 -13.97 -5.86 -26.85
C TYR A 754 -13.45 -4.47 -27.29
N CYS A 755 -12.15 -4.34 -27.59
CA CYS A 755 -11.51 -3.03 -27.76
C CYS A 755 -10.87 -2.81 -29.14
N ARG A 756 -10.71 -3.84 -29.95
CA ARG A 756 -10.07 -3.76 -31.26
C ARG A 756 -11.05 -4.04 -32.42
N TYR A 757 -11.66 -5.23 -32.44
CA TYR A 757 -12.56 -5.63 -33.54
C TYR A 757 -13.83 -4.78 -33.65
N PRO A 758 -14.49 -4.30 -32.60
CA PRO A 758 -15.62 -3.40 -32.75
C PRO A 758 -15.27 -2.09 -33.49
N LEU A 759 -14.07 -1.54 -33.25
CA LEU A 759 -13.57 -0.33 -33.94
C LEU A 759 -13.25 -0.60 -35.41
N THR A 760 -12.53 -1.68 -35.71
CA THR A 760 -12.19 -2.02 -37.10
C THR A 760 -13.44 -2.42 -37.91
N TRP A 761 -14.43 -3.06 -37.27
CA TRP A 761 -15.74 -3.34 -37.89
C TRP A 761 -16.47 -2.07 -38.32
N LEU A 762 -16.34 -0.96 -37.58
CA LEU A 762 -16.91 0.35 -37.95
C LEU A 762 -16.04 1.14 -38.91
N GLY A 763 -14.93 0.55 -39.42
CA GLY A 763 -14.06 1.15 -40.42
C GLY A 763 -12.90 1.96 -39.88
N ASN A 764 -12.66 1.95 -38.58
CA ASN A 764 -11.46 2.55 -38.01
C ASN A 764 -10.19 1.76 -38.38
N PRO A 765 -9.03 2.43 -38.48
CA PRO A 765 -7.73 1.74 -38.54
C PRO A 765 -7.51 0.80 -37.36
N ASP A 766 -6.65 -0.20 -37.56
CA ASP A 766 -6.31 -1.12 -36.49
C ASP A 766 -5.60 -0.40 -35.33
N PRO A 767 -6.20 -0.31 -34.11
CA PRO A 767 -5.60 0.35 -32.98
C PRO A 767 -4.30 -0.31 -32.50
N ALA A 768 -4.06 -1.58 -32.83
CA ALA A 768 -2.85 -2.30 -32.42
C ALA A 768 -1.64 -2.02 -33.34
N THR A 769 -1.79 -1.18 -34.36
CA THR A 769 -0.72 -0.88 -35.33
C THR A 769 0.53 -0.33 -34.66
N SER A 770 0.39 0.57 -33.66
CA SER A 770 1.56 1.12 -32.94
C SER A 770 2.38 0.04 -32.25
N LEU A 771 1.70 -0.93 -31.63
CA LEU A 771 2.35 -2.08 -30.95
C LEU A 771 3.10 -2.97 -31.94
N LEU A 772 2.50 -3.23 -33.12
CA LEU A 772 3.13 -4.00 -34.19
C LEU A 772 4.34 -3.27 -34.77
N LYS A 773 4.22 -1.95 -35.02
CA LYS A 773 5.35 -1.12 -35.50
C LYS A 773 6.49 -1.10 -34.48
N GLN A 774 6.20 -0.96 -33.18
CA GLN A 774 7.20 -0.94 -32.11
C GLN A 774 7.97 -2.27 -32.04
N VAL A 775 7.29 -3.40 -32.21
CA VAL A 775 7.95 -4.71 -32.18
C VAL A 775 8.84 -4.92 -33.43
N ARG A 776 8.42 -4.37 -34.58
CA ARG A 776 9.20 -4.45 -35.83
C ARG A 776 10.43 -3.53 -35.80
N ASN A 777 10.33 -2.38 -35.14
CA ASN A 777 11.36 -1.35 -35.05
C ASN A 777 12.00 -1.33 -33.65
N ASP A 778 12.39 -2.52 -33.12
CA ASP A 778 13.07 -2.63 -31.80
C ASP A 778 14.54 -2.22 -31.95
N PRO A 779 14.99 -1.08 -31.38
CA PRO A 779 16.38 -0.64 -31.52
C PRO A 779 17.40 -1.65 -30.97
N ASP A 780 17.03 -2.39 -29.91
CA ASP A 780 17.89 -3.44 -29.36
C ASP A 780 18.02 -4.61 -30.37
N ALA A 781 16.98 -4.88 -31.18
CA ALA A 781 17.03 -5.87 -32.24
C ALA A 781 17.86 -5.37 -33.43
N ASP A 782 17.71 -4.13 -33.85
CA ASP A 782 18.45 -3.53 -34.95
C ASP A 782 19.96 -3.49 -34.64
N ALA A 783 20.35 -3.06 -33.43
CA ALA A 783 21.73 -3.12 -32.98
C ALA A 783 22.28 -4.55 -32.96
N LEU A 784 21.44 -5.54 -32.56
CA LEU A 784 21.87 -6.94 -32.57
C LEU A 784 22.02 -7.49 -34.00
N ILE A 785 21.14 -7.13 -34.94
CA ILE A 785 21.28 -7.46 -36.36
C ILE A 785 22.58 -6.90 -36.89
N GLY A 786 22.89 -5.63 -36.65
CA GLY A 786 24.15 -4.98 -37.04
C GLY A 786 25.38 -5.75 -36.50
N LEU A 787 25.39 -6.06 -35.21
CA LEU A 787 26.46 -6.83 -34.60
C LEU A 787 26.60 -8.23 -35.23
N MET A 788 25.48 -8.93 -35.47
CA MET A 788 25.51 -10.30 -36.01
C MET A 788 25.92 -10.32 -37.49
N SER A 789 25.51 -9.33 -38.28
CA SER A 789 25.97 -9.17 -39.68
C SER A 789 27.47 -8.98 -39.75
N ILE A 790 28.01 -7.98 -39.02
CA ILE A 790 29.45 -7.70 -39.01
C ILE A 790 30.26 -8.90 -38.44
N TRP A 791 29.69 -9.57 -37.41
CA TRP A 791 30.30 -10.80 -36.87
C TRP A 791 30.35 -11.91 -37.92
N TYR A 792 29.25 -12.12 -38.68
CA TYR A 792 29.18 -13.15 -39.71
C TYR A 792 30.12 -12.83 -40.90
N ASP A 793 30.18 -11.59 -41.35
CA ASP A 793 31.10 -11.15 -42.40
C ASP A 793 32.58 -11.39 -42.02
N LYS A 794 32.95 -11.22 -40.77
CA LYS A 794 34.31 -11.37 -40.28
C LYS A 794 34.68 -12.81 -39.96
N PHE A 795 33.82 -13.57 -39.37
CA PHE A 795 34.12 -14.88 -38.80
C PHE A 795 33.37 -16.04 -39.46
N GLY A 796 32.37 -15.73 -40.30
CA GLY A 796 31.44 -16.72 -40.80
C GLY A 796 30.70 -17.42 -39.65
N SER A 797 30.40 -18.69 -39.84
CA SER A 797 29.82 -19.54 -38.80
C SER A 797 30.85 -20.16 -37.85
N THR A 798 32.11 -19.67 -37.88
CA THR A 798 33.20 -20.24 -37.03
C THR A 798 33.05 -19.83 -35.57
N PRO A 799 33.02 -20.76 -34.62
CA PRO A 799 32.93 -20.44 -33.20
C PRO A 799 34.09 -19.55 -32.70
N LYS A 800 33.77 -18.47 -32.01
CA LYS A 800 34.77 -17.56 -31.42
C LYS A 800 34.48 -17.38 -29.91
N THR A 801 35.53 -17.40 -29.10
CA THR A 801 35.44 -17.03 -27.68
C THR A 801 35.28 -15.53 -27.55
N VAL A 802 34.64 -15.07 -26.47
CA VAL A 802 34.47 -13.63 -26.17
C VAL A 802 35.81 -12.88 -26.29
N ARG A 803 36.89 -13.46 -25.72
CA ARG A 803 38.21 -12.86 -25.75
C ARG A 803 38.74 -12.66 -27.18
N ARG A 804 38.55 -13.67 -28.06
CA ARG A 804 38.98 -13.60 -29.47
C ARG A 804 38.22 -12.57 -30.28
N VAL A 805 36.92 -12.35 -29.96
CA VAL A 805 36.12 -11.31 -30.60
C VAL A 805 36.55 -9.94 -30.15
N VAL A 806 36.84 -9.74 -28.84
CA VAL A 806 37.31 -8.47 -28.31
C VAL A 806 38.70 -8.14 -28.85
N GLU A 807 39.63 -9.12 -28.92
CA GLU A 807 40.96 -8.94 -29.55
C GLU A 807 40.82 -8.53 -31.02
N ALA A 808 39.90 -9.11 -31.77
CA ALA A 808 39.64 -8.75 -33.17
C ALA A 808 39.01 -7.34 -33.32
N ALA A 809 38.19 -6.88 -32.35
CA ALA A 809 37.59 -5.57 -32.35
C ALA A 809 38.59 -4.44 -31.96
N GLU A 810 39.81 -4.76 -31.46
CA GLU A 810 40.85 -3.77 -31.26
C GLU A 810 41.41 -3.27 -32.60
N ASP A 811 41.46 -4.15 -33.61
CA ASP A 811 41.97 -3.87 -34.95
C ASP A 811 40.88 -3.57 -35.97
N ASP A 812 39.60 -3.65 -35.59
CA ASP A 812 38.42 -3.54 -36.45
C ASP A 812 37.43 -2.54 -35.88
N THR A 813 37.38 -1.34 -36.47
CA THR A 813 36.54 -0.24 -35.99
C THR A 813 35.05 -0.57 -36.16
N GLU A 814 34.60 -1.23 -37.25
CA GLU A 814 33.20 -1.56 -37.50
C GLU A 814 32.70 -2.56 -36.45
N LEU A 815 33.45 -3.60 -36.13
CA LEU A 815 33.12 -4.57 -35.11
C LEU A 815 33.11 -3.94 -33.73
N LYS A 816 34.04 -3.04 -33.45
CA LYS A 816 34.13 -2.31 -32.17
C LYS A 816 32.90 -1.39 -31.98
N ASP A 817 32.53 -0.63 -32.98
CA ASP A 817 31.40 0.28 -32.98
C ASP A 817 30.08 -0.51 -32.79
N ALA A 818 29.89 -1.61 -33.50
CA ALA A 818 28.72 -2.48 -33.33
C ALA A 818 28.65 -3.10 -31.93
N ILE A 819 29.79 -3.37 -31.28
CA ILE A 819 29.80 -3.84 -29.90
C ILE A 819 29.48 -2.66 -28.92
N PHE A 820 29.88 -1.45 -29.25
CA PHE A 820 29.67 -0.25 -28.43
C PHE A 820 28.24 0.31 -28.53
N GLU A 821 27.42 -0.14 -29.46
CA GLU A 821 25.96 0.07 -29.45
C GLU A 821 25.31 -0.50 -28.18
N PHE A 822 25.98 -1.43 -27.51
CA PHE A 822 25.51 -2.02 -26.26
C PHE A 822 26.28 -1.46 -25.05
N PRO A 823 25.69 -1.44 -23.83
CA PRO A 823 26.34 -0.91 -22.62
C PRO A 823 27.41 -1.84 -22.06
N VAL A 824 28.36 -2.24 -22.93
CA VAL A 824 29.49 -3.12 -22.58
C VAL A 824 30.81 -2.34 -22.50
N ASN A 825 30.77 -1.03 -22.76
CA ASN A 825 31.90 -0.15 -22.67
C ASN A 825 32.26 0.16 -21.21
N GLU A 826 33.54 0.07 -20.86
CA GLU A 826 34.05 0.49 -19.56
C GLU A 826 35.39 1.20 -19.75
N LYS A 827 35.45 2.50 -19.45
CA LYS A 827 36.61 3.35 -19.63
C LYS A 827 37.19 3.33 -21.07
N GLY A 828 36.31 3.27 -22.09
CA GLY A 828 36.69 3.22 -23.51
C GLY A 828 37.15 1.84 -24.01
N GLN A 829 37.02 0.79 -23.22
CA GLN A 829 37.36 -0.59 -23.55
C GLN A 829 36.13 -1.50 -23.45
N ILE A 830 36.12 -2.61 -24.22
CA ILE A 830 35.06 -3.62 -24.14
C ILE A 830 35.26 -4.46 -22.87
N ASN A 831 34.26 -4.46 -21.98
CA ASN A 831 34.30 -5.34 -20.82
C ASN A 831 33.88 -6.75 -21.23
N ASN A 832 34.81 -7.70 -21.21
CA ASN A 832 34.65 -9.09 -21.62
C ASN A 832 33.49 -9.79 -20.88
N SER A 833 33.28 -9.50 -19.60
CA SER A 833 32.21 -10.12 -18.80
C SER A 833 30.84 -9.59 -19.20
N LYS A 834 30.69 -8.28 -19.38
CA LYS A 834 29.47 -7.65 -19.85
C LYS A 834 29.10 -8.10 -21.27
N PHE A 835 30.12 -8.16 -22.15
CA PHE A 835 29.91 -8.65 -23.51
C PHE A 835 29.54 -10.14 -23.56
N GLY A 836 30.22 -10.97 -22.78
CA GLY A 836 29.87 -12.39 -22.63
C GLY A 836 28.45 -12.60 -22.08
N TRP A 837 28.00 -11.73 -21.19
CA TRP A 837 26.65 -11.74 -20.66
C TRP A 837 25.59 -11.30 -21.71
N LEU A 838 25.92 -10.31 -22.55
CA LEU A 838 25.11 -9.90 -23.68
C LEU A 838 24.90 -11.07 -24.66
N LEU A 839 25.95 -11.77 -25.07
CA LEU A 839 25.87 -12.92 -25.96
C LEU A 839 25.04 -14.05 -25.32
N LYS A 840 25.29 -14.36 -24.04
CA LYS A 840 24.50 -15.37 -23.31
C LYS A 840 23.02 -15.05 -23.27
N ARG A 841 22.67 -13.76 -23.05
CA ARG A 841 21.26 -13.33 -22.99
C ARG A 841 20.55 -13.44 -24.32
N ASN A 842 21.27 -13.29 -25.43
CA ASN A 842 20.74 -13.38 -26.80
C ASN A 842 20.99 -14.75 -27.46
N ALA A 843 21.44 -15.75 -26.71
CA ALA A 843 21.65 -17.11 -27.23
C ALA A 843 20.37 -17.70 -27.80
N ASN A 844 20.47 -18.33 -28.99
CA ASN A 844 19.35 -18.94 -29.73
C ASN A 844 18.26 -17.95 -30.15
N ARG A 845 18.54 -16.64 -30.12
CA ARG A 845 17.67 -15.61 -30.65
C ARG A 845 17.92 -15.46 -32.14
N ILE A 846 16.85 -15.56 -32.93
CA ILE A 846 16.84 -15.23 -34.35
C ILE A 846 16.50 -13.75 -34.47
N VAL A 847 17.33 -12.98 -35.17
CA VAL A 847 17.11 -11.55 -35.49
C VAL A 847 17.56 -11.29 -36.92
N GLY A 848 16.66 -10.74 -37.70
CA GLY A 848 16.89 -10.68 -39.15
C GLY A 848 17.14 -12.07 -39.73
N ASP A 849 18.18 -12.20 -40.52
CA ASP A 849 18.56 -13.45 -41.16
C ASP A 849 19.59 -14.28 -40.37
N PHE A 850 19.82 -13.96 -39.11
CA PHE A 850 20.85 -14.57 -38.29
C PHE A 850 20.34 -15.13 -36.96
N GLU A 851 20.99 -16.19 -36.50
CA GLU A 851 20.83 -16.77 -35.17
C GLU A 851 22.16 -16.81 -34.44
N LEU A 852 22.17 -16.32 -33.18
CA LEU A 852 23.35 -16.43 -32.30
C LEU A 852 23.29 -17.74 -31.52
N ARG A 853 24.25 -18.67 -31.79
CA ARG A 853 24.31 -19.97 -31.12
C ARG A 853 25.52 -20.09 -30.19
N GLU A 854 25.28 -20.74 -29.07
CA GLU A 854 26.37 -21.19 -28.18
C GLU A 854 27.12 -22.34 -28.82
N ALA A 855 28.44 -22.35 -28.70
CA ALA A 855 29.32 -23.33 -29.27
C ALA A 855 30.55 -23.56 -28.39
N MET A 856 31.43 -24.49 -28.80
CA MET A 856 32.72 -24.73 -28.17
C MET A 856 33.84 -24.41 -29.16
N SER A 857 34.94 -23.83 -28.69
CA SER A 857 36.17 -23.64 -29.40
C SER A 857 37.35 -23.93 -28.46
N ASP A 858 38.20 -24.91 -28.85
CA ASP A 858 39.33 -25.37 -28.06
C ASP A 858 39.00 -25.71 -26.59
N GLY A 859 37.83 -26.40 -26.39
CA GLY A 859 37.35 -26.78 -25.05
C GLY A 859 36.83 -25.63 -24.20
N ARG A 860 36.64 -24.45 -24.78
CA ARG A 860 36.12 -23.23 -24.11
C ARG A 860 34.80 -22.81 -24.69
N LYS A 861 33.95 -22.20 -23.88
CA LYS A 861 32.70 -21.61 -24.30
C LYS A 861 32.92 -20.54 -25.36
N ALA A 862 32.25 -20.68 -26.48
CA ALA A 862 32.34 -19.82 -27.65
C ALA A 862 30.96 -19.50 -28.22
N TRP A 863 30.89 -18.61 -29.16
CA TRP A 863 29.67 -18.14 -29.83
C TRP A 863 29.90 -18.18 -31.34
N ARG A 864 28.81 -18.46 -32.09
CA ARG A 864 28.81 -18.37 -33.55
C ARG A 864 27.52 -17.74 -34.04
N VAL A 865 27.58 -17.06 -35.15
CA VAL A 865 26.42 -16.55 -35.89
C VAL A 865 26.16 -17.52 -37.05
N VAL A 866 24.90 -17.91 -37.22
CA VAL A 866 24.49 -18.84 -38.27
C VAL A 866 23.38 -18.16 -39.05
N PRO A 867 23.46 -18.16 -40.42
CA PRO A 867 22.33 -17.66 -41.22
C PRO A 867 21.14 -18.60 -41.06
N VAL A 868 19.95 -18.04 -41.03
CA VAL A 868 18.69 -18.78 -40.93
C VAL A 868 17.83 -18.39 -42.12
N GLU A 869 17.48 -19.40 -42.94
CA GLU A 869 16.45 -19.19 -43.91
C GLU A 869 15.09 -19.04 -43.18
N THR A 870 14.56 -17.84 -43.14
CA THR A 870 13.24 -17.60 -42.57
C THR A 870 12.19 -18.18 -43.51
N PRO A 871 11.44 -19.22 -43.12
CA PRO A 871 10.37 -19.72 -43.98
C PRO A 871 9.33 -18.59 -44.15
N PRO A 872 8.73 -18.46 -45.34
CA PRO A 872 7.71 -17.41 -45.53
C PRO A 872 6.55 -17.60 -44.55
N LEU A 873 6.09 -16.51 -43.98
CA LEU A 873 5.06 -16.46 -42.92
C LEU A 873 3.75 -17.24 -43.22
N THR A 874 3.53 -17.61 -44.45
CA THR A 874 2.36 -18.37 -44.93
C THR A 874 2.43 -19.89 -44.73
N SER A 875 3.53 -20.43 -44.19
CA SER A 875 3.75 -21.89 -44.11
C SER A 875 3.76 -22.48 -42.70
N LEU A 876 3.50 -21.71 -41.69
CA LEU A 876 3.35 -22.24 -40.32
C LEU A 876 1.93 -22.81 -40.15
N PRO A 877 1.75 -24.08 -39.74
CA PRO A 877 0.43 -24.60 -39.39
C PRO A 877 -0.14 -23.77 -38.20
N PRO A 878 -1.46 -23.60 -38.14
CA PRO A 878 -2.09 -22.87 -37.02
C PRO A 878 -1.70 -23.57 -35.70
N LEU A 879 -1.24 -22.80 -34.76
CA LEU A 879 -0.78 -23.27 -33.41
C LEU A 879 -1.90 -23.94 -32.58
N TYR A 880 -3.14 -23.94 -33.08
CA TYR A 880 -4.28 -24.59 -32.42
C TYR A 880 -5.37 -24.92 -33.44
N ASP A 881 -5.69 -26.18 -33.58
CA ASP A 881 -6.87 -26.71 -34.29
C ASP A 881 -7.93 -27.10 -33.25
N PRO A 882 -9.01 -26.33 -33.09
CA PRO A 882 -10.05 -26.64 -32.11
C PRO A 882 -10.91 -27.87 -32.50
N THR A 883 -10.68 -28.51 -33.66
CA THR A 883 -11.47 -29.65 -34.16
C THR A 883 -10.79 -31.00 -33.96
N ALA A 884 -9.58 -31.05 -33.41
CA ALA A 884 -8.94 -32.30 -33.07
C ALA A 884 -9.51 -32.86 -31.76
N GLU A 885 -10.52 -33.72 -31.86
CA GLU A 885 -10.96 -34.60 -30.78
C GLU A 885 -9.79 -35.56 -30.40
N ASN A 886 -8.98 -35.12 -29.44
CA ASN A 886 -8.09 -36.03 -28.73
C ASN A 886 -8.80 -36.54 -27.48
N VAL A 887 -9.44 -37.69 -27.62
CA VAL A 887 -9.82 -38.57 -26.53
C VAL A 887 -8.54 -38.97 -25.79
N ALA A 888 -8.24 -38.27 -24.71
CA ALA A 888 -7.17 -38.65 -23.81
C ALA A 888 -7.57 -39.97 -23.12
N ARG A 889 -6.86 -41.03 -23.39
CA ARG A 889 -6.85 -42.22 -22.53
C ARG A 889 -6.33 -41.82 -21.15
N ILE A 890 -7.23 -41.82 -20.20
CA ILE A 890 -6.89 -41.82 -18.78
C ILE A 890 -6.28 -43.20 -18.50
N VAL A 891 -4.99 -43.25 -18.26
CA VAL A 891 -4.32 -44.37 -17.63
C VAL A 891 -4.55 -44.23 -16.14
N GLU A 892 -5.43 -45.03 -15.58
CA GLU A 892 -5.51 -45.32 -14.16
C GLU A 892 -4.14 -45.83 -13.69
N VAL A 893 -3.53 -45.16 -12.76
CA VAL A 893 -2.48 -45.73 -11.91
C VAL A 893 -3.05 -45.75 -10.50
N ASP A 894 -3.40 -46.96 -10.07
CA ASP A 894 -3.59 -47.30 -8.66
C ASP A 894 -2.34 -46.95 -7.84
N ILE A 895 -2.47 -46.18 -6.80
CA ILE A 895 -2.09 -46.42 -5.40
C ILE A 895 -2.62 -45.27 -4.57
#